data_0b9ccfb28c13ac8928433270c52d23c2
#
_entry.id   0b9ccfb28c13ac8928433270c52d23c2
#
_cell.length_a   1.000
_cell.length_b   1.000
_cell.length_c   1.000
_cell.angle_alpha   90.00
_cell.angle_beta   90.00
_cell.angle_gamma   90.00
#
_symmetry.space_group_name_H-M   'P 1'
#
loop_
_entity.id
_entity.type
_entity.pdbx_description
1 polymer ?
#
loop_
_entity_poly.entity_id
_entity_poly.type
_entity_poly.pdbx_seq_one_letter_code
_entity_poly.pdbx_strand_id
1 'polypeptide(L)'
;MNITVVTPYDSSNFGAYLQAYCLSSWLKNQGYNVTHIPTRPADYVESLYFSRVPVSKKEKLIPAVYRKHVEFGKRKYEIFKEAQKAFLITEDLSETDLAVLGSDEIWNVEKTVFNSSVFWGSMDVPSISYAASIGDASPDTFRFRPDQVDQLRRLRRALVRDENTRRFVEEYSDLKADLVCDPTILWPVDRYGEECTDEYVSSHDCLLVYAYAVTKKEKREIIKYARAKKLKIVTCCFYHGWSDHQVECSPLAFSDLIRKCRLFYTSSFHGTVFGMLNHANFVVSTDNPKTLHLISQYGLEDRLLSKKEMSAEGLADIYARKAGYRDADRRAAQWRERSGALLQEAIQEATCQAAGKESGTALPKPAGDTAVPEEAAEKAAAMAAADLPETAGESTASEEAASKAAVKGADKVFDPLICFHNQCTGCFACRAVCGKDAISIITDAQGRTLPEIAPEKCISCGACRKVCPQRDPALLHAPEECYAARGRNFEGIHNSSSGGISAILAETFTRNGKSVCGAVVADGRVVHKIIRAGENPAPLQGSKYVQSDISGVYGEIRKELREGREVLFFGTPCQVDAVNRLFGKNEKFYSVDIICHGVPPVDYLNSHLKNITGGRKYDRFRFRGYPDDYTLKIYDGEEAFYSKTVNEDPYFYGFLNGVIMRENCYNCRYTRSSRAGDLTIGDFWGIDRKTLKNSYDGNISVVLVNTEKGKELFGMIRPELVCEIRETREAVAGNPQLRRPSMRHGGRAGFLRVYMETGDFEKAIAAAGIDKAMKRMQFGSTGPGKVYVFLKKAWQRR
;
A
#
# COMPACT_ATOMS: atom_id res chain seq x y z
N MET A 1 29.47 12.52 2.49
CA MET A 1 28.14 12.62 1.92
C MET A 1 27.36 11.39 2.31
N ASN A 2 26.16 11.59 2.82
CA ASN A 2 25.27 10.56 3.33
C ASN A 2 24.22 10.21 2.27
N ILE A 3 24.23 8.97 1.80
CA ILE A 3 23.30 8.47 0.78
C ILE A 3 22.37 7.46 1.42
N THR A 4 21.04 7.66 1.25
CA THR A 4 20.05 6.67 1.66
C THR A 4 19.56 5.89 0.45
N VAL A 5 19.77 4.56 0.48
CA VAL A 5 19.29 3.65 -0.59
C VAL A 5 17.88 3.16 -0.25
N VAL A 6 16.97 3.31 -1.21
CA VAL A 6 15.57 2.95 -1.09
C VAL A 6 15.27 1.76 -2.00
N THR A 7 15.45 0.57 -1.47
CA THR A 7 15.29 -0.71 -2.19
C THR A 7 14.79 -1.81 -1.25
N PRO A 8 14.16 -2.90 -1.77
CA PRO A 8 13.67 -3.99 -0.93
C PRO A 8 14.81 -4.90 -0.42
N TYR A 9 15.70 -4.36 0.44
CA TYR A 9 16.80 -5.10 1.09
C TYR A 9 16.30 -6.21 2.04
N ASP A 10 15.09 -6.07 2.55
CA ASP A 10 14.38 -6.93 3.49
C ASP A 10 13.59 -8.06 2.81
N SER A 11 13.91 -8.36 1.56
CA SER A 11 13.22 -9.38 0.76
C SER A 11 13.62 -10.81 1.15
N SER A 12 12.71 -11.76 0.97
CA SER A 12 12.94 -13.19 1.12
C SER A 12 13.52 -13.87 -0.14
N ASN A 13 14.17 -13.10 -1.03
CA ASN A 13 14.70 -13.56 -2.32
C ASN A 13 16.18 -13.17 -2.44
N PHE A 14 17.04 -14.11 -2.81
CA PHE A 14 18.47 -13.86 -2.99
C PHE A 14 18.76 -12.71 -3.95
N GLY A 15 18.08 -12.68 -5.10
CA GLY A 15 18.31 -11.63 -6.09
C GLY A 15 17.99 -10.23 -5.55
N ALA A 16 16.86 -10.07 -4.86
CA ALA A 16 16.47 -8.79 -4.28
C ALA A 16 17.38 -8.35 -3.13
N TYR A 17 17.89 -9.27 -2.31
CA TYR A 17 18.90 -8.98 -1.31
C TYR A 17 20.23 -8.57 -1.95
N LEU A 18 20.70 -9.35 -2.92
CA LEU A 18 22.03 -9.16 -3.52
C LEU A 18 22.11 -7.88 -4.33
N GLN A 19 21.05 -7.46 -5.03
CA GLN A 19 21.05 -6.17 -5.72
C GLN A 19 21.18 -4.99 -4.75
N ALA A 20 20.51 -5.05 -3.57
CA ALA A 20 20.64 -4.04 -2.54
C ALA A 20 22.06 -4.01 -1.95
N TYR A 21 22.63 -5.18 -1.67
CA TYR A 21 23.98 -5.34 -1.17
C TYR A 21 25.04 -4.81 -2.15
N CYS A 22 24.91 -5.15 -3.43
CA CYS A 22 25.86 -4.73 -4.46
C CYS A 22 25.83 -3.21 -4.70
N LEU A 23 24.64 -2.59 -4.73
CA LEU A 23 24.53 -1.13 -4.87
C LEU A 23 25.17 -0.41 -3.66
N SER A 24 24.84 -0.87 -2.46
CA SER A 24 25.41 -0.30 -1.24
C SER A 24 26.93 -0.47 -1.17
N SER A 25 27.45 -1.63 -1.58
CA SER A 25 28.88 -1.90 -1.60
C SER A 25 29.61 -1.03 -2.62
N TRP A 26 29.02 -0.81 -3.80
CA TRP A 26 29.57 0.09 -4.79
C TRP A 26 29.62 1.53 -4.26
N LEU A 27 28.54 2.04 -3.68
CA LEU A 27 28.48 3.39 -3.11
C LEU A 27 29.49 3.57 -1.96
N LYS A 28 29.58 2.60 -1.04
CA LYS A 28 30.57 2.61 0.04
C LYS A 28 32.00 2.64 -0.51
N ASN A 29 32.28 1.90 -1.59
CA ASN A 29 33.59 1.89 -2.24
C ASN A 29 33.92 3.23 -2.92
N GLN A 30 32.93 4.05 -3.26
CA GLN A 30 33.12 5.43 -3.73
C GLN A 30 33.32 6.44 -2.57
N GLY A 31 33.31 5.99 -1.32
CA GLY A 31 33.54 6.84 -0.15
C GLY A 31 32.29 7.48 0.43
N TYR A 32 31.08 7.02 0.05
CA TYR A 32 29.82 7.51 0.60
C TYR A 32 29.42 6.76 1.88
N ASN A 33 28.80 7.45 2.83
CA ASN A 33 28.12 6.83 3.96
C ASN A 33 26.75 6.35 3.49
N VAL A 34 26.47 5.05 3.60
CA VAL A 34 25.26 4.44 3.02
C VAL A 34 24.35 3.90 4.10
N THR A 35 23.12 4.38 4.11
CA THR A 35 22.01 3.89 4.95
C THR A 35 20.87 3.36 4.10
N HIS A 36 19.93 2.66 4.74
CA HIS A 36 18.68 2.19 4.14
C HIS A 36 17.50 2.61 4.99
N ILE A 37 16.32 2.79 4.38
CA ILE A 37 15.08 2.99 5.12
C ILE A 37 14.19 1.74 5.04
N PRO A 38 13.38 1.46 6.08
CA PRO A 38 12.35 0.43 6.01
C PRO A 38 11.34 0.77 4.91
N THR A 39 11.26 -0.08 3.89
CA THR A 39 10.34 0.14 2.77
C THR A 39 8.97 -0.49 2.99
N ARG A 40 8.85 -1.35 4.02
CA ARG A 40 7.66 -2.13 4.35
C ARG A 40 7.59 -2.37 5.86
N PRO A 41 6.37 -2.56 6.43
CA PRO A 41 6.22 -2.95 7.84
C PRO A 41 6.91 -4.30 8.14
N ALA A 42 7.52 -4.41 9.31
CA ALA A 42 8.32 -5.59 9.70
C ALA A 42 7.51 -6.90 9.71
N ASP A 43 6.25 -6.86 10.19
CA ASP A 43 5.34 -8.01 10.18
C ASP A 43 4.95 -8.45 8.76
N TYR A 44 4.83 -7.50 7.82
CA TYR A 44 4.63 -7.82 6.42
C TYR A 44 5.86 -8.51 5.84
N VAL A 45 7.06 -8.03 6.15
CA VAL A 45 8.32 -8.64 5.71
C VAL A 45 8.41 -10.07 6.25
N GLU A 46 8.15 -10.29 7.54
CA GLU A 46 8.11 -11.63 8.14
C GLU A 46 7.11 -12.54 7.41
N SER A 47 5.93 -12.03 7.10
CA SER A 47 4.91 -12.79 6.38
C SER A 47 5.36 -13.28 5.00
N LEU A 48 6.31 -12.60 4.35
CA LEU A 48 6.86 -13.01 3.05
C LEU A 48 7.61 -14.34 3.10
N TYR A 49 8.20 -14.68 4.24
CA TYR A 49 8.92 -15.94 4.43
C TYR A 49 7.98 -17.12 4.61
N PHE A 50 6.77 -16.88 5.16
CA PHE A 50 5.81 -17.93 5.46
C PHE A 50 4.67 -18.04 4.45
N SER A 51 4.28 -16.95 3.79
CA SER A 51 3.12 -16.91 2.89
C SER A 51 3.44 -17.18 1.42
N ARG A 52 4.67 -16.93 0.98
CA ARG A 52 5.08 -17.00 -0.43
C ARG A 52 5.50 -18.37 -0.91
N VAL A 53 5.43 -19.37 -0.07
CA VAL A 53 5.82 -20.68 -0.50
C VAL A 53 4.66 -21.31 -1.27
N PRO A 54 4.80 -21.62 -2.56
CA PRO A 54 3.76 -22.22 -3.37
C PRO A 54 3.53 -23.66 -2.93
N VAL A 55 2.76 -23.85 -1.88
CA VAL A 55 2.30 -25.18 -1.44
C VAL A 55 1.11 -25.55 -2.29
N SER A 56 1.16 -26.67 -2.99
CA SER A 56 0.00 -27.18 -3.67
C SER A 56 -1.12 -27.47 -2.66
N LYS A 57 -2.39 -27.35 -3.10
CA LYS A 57 -3.53 -27.67 -2.22
C LYS A 57 -3.45 -29.07 -1.62
N LYS A 58 -2.81 -30.04 -2.32
CA LYS A 58 -2.58 -31.40 -1.86
C LYS A 58 -1.50 -31.49 -0.80
N GLU A 59 -0.42 -30.72 -0.94
CA GLU A 59 0.67 -30.68 0.06
C GLU A 59 0.21 -30.07 1.39
N LYS A 60 -0.70 -29.07 1.35
CA LYS A 60 -1.35 -28.54 2.58
C LYS A 60 -2.16 -29.58 3.35
N LEU A 61 -2.57 -30.65 2.71
CA LEU A 61 -3.38 -31.73 3.30
C LEU A 61 -2.52 -32.82 3.97
N ILE A 62 -1.19 -32.81 3.76
CA ILE A 62 -0.27 -33.77 4.36
C ILE A 62 0.52 -33.05 5.47
N PRO A 63 0.15 -33.26 6.76
CA PRO A 63 0.74 -32.50 7.87
C PRO A 63 2.27 -32.53 7.93
N ALA A 64 2.87 -33.67 7.58
CA ALA A 64 4.33 -33.84 7.59
C ALA A 64 5.03 -32.99 6.52
N VAL A 65 4.44 -32.91 5.30
CA VAL A 65 4.98 -32.09 4.21
C VAL A 65 4.82 -30.60 4.53
N TYR A 66 3.66 -30.21 5.05
CA TYR A 66 3.41 -28.82 5.49
C TYR A 66 4.36 -28.39 6.60
N ARG A 67 4.66 -29.28 7.56
CA ARG A 67 5.60 -29.00 8.66
C ARG A 67 7.00 -28.73 8.12
N LYS A 68 7.56 -29.60 7.26
CA LYS A 68 8.88 -29.38 6.62
C LYS A 68 8.97 -28.04 5.89
N HIS A 69 7.90 -27.65 5.27
CA HIS A 69 7.80 -26.39 4.57
C HIS A 69 7.85 -25.16 5.51
N VAL A 70 7.09 -25.22 6.60
CA VAL A 70 7.12 -24.15 7.64
C VAL A 70 8.48 -24.11 8.32
N GLU A 71 9.11 -25.25 8.60
CA GLU A 71 10.46 -25.30 9.16
C GLU A 71 11.50 -24.68 8.22
N PHE A 72 11.43 -24.97 6.92
CA PHE A 72 12.29 -24.31 5.94
C PHE A 72 12.07 -22.79 5.94
N GLY A 73 10.83 -22.34 5.97
CA GLY A 73 10.51 -20.89 6.05
C GLY A 73 11.10 -20.21 7.28
N LYS A 74 11.05 -20.87 8.44
CA LYS A 74 11.66 -20.37 9.68
C LYS A 74 13.17 -20.24 9.57
N ARG A 75 13.86 -21.33 9.14
CA ARG A 75 15.33 -21.27 8.98
C ARG A 75 15.77 -20.25 7.95
N LYS A 76 15.07 -20.18 6.83
CA LYS A 76 15.30 -19.14 5.82
C LYS A 76 15.15 -17.72 6.41
N TYR A 77 14.13 -17.49 7.25
CA TYR A 77 13.93 -16.20 7.90
C TYR A 77 15.13 -15.83 8.77
N GLU A 78 15.63 -16.75 9.59
CA GLU A 78 16.80 -16.51 10.44
C GLU A 78 18.08 -16.22 9.62
N ILE A 79 18.30 -16.97 8.54
CA ILE A 79 19.45 -16.74 7.63
C ILE A 79 19.39 -15.34 7.01
N PHE A 80 18.22 -14.93 6.53
CA PHE A 80 18.07 -13.60 5.93
C PHE A 80 18.18 -12.48 6.97
N LYS A 81 17.64 -12.68 8.16
CA LYS A 81 17.74 -11.73 9.27
C LYS A 81 19.19 -11.50 9.67
N GLU A 82 20.00 -12.56 9.70
CA GLU A 82 21.45 -12.44 9.93
C GLU A 82 22.14 -11.68 8.80
N ALA A 83 21.87 -12.05 7.56
CA ALA A 83 22.42 -11.37 6.39
C ALA A 83 22.03 -9.87 6.33
N GLN A 84 20.84 -9.51 6.77
CA GLN A 84 20.36 -8.12 6.78
C GLN A 84 21.13 -7.20 7.72
N LYS A 85 21.90 -7.74 8.67
CA LYS A 85 22.81 -6.94 9.52
C LYS A 85 23.91 -6.21 8.73
N ALA A 86 24.16 -6.59 7.48
CA ALA A 86 25.06 -5.88 6.57
C ALA A 86 24.56 -4.48 6.17
N PHE A 87 23.26 -4.19 6.40
CA PHE A 87 22.64 -2.90 6.08
C PHE A 87 22.51 -2.04 7.33
N LEU A 88 22.96 -0.79 7.24
CA LEU A 88 22.71 0.22 8.25
C LEU A 88 21.33 0.84 7.99
N ILE A 89 20.41 0.70 8.94
CA ILE A 89 19.03 1.15 8.80
C ILE A 89 18.80 2.46 9.55
N THR A 90 18.13 3.42 8.91
CA THR A 90 17.67 4.67 9.54
C THR A 90 16.17 4.89 9.27
N GLU A 91 15.49 5.50 10.21
CA GLU A 91 14.14 6.04 10.03
C GLU A 91 14.16 7.57 9.94
N ASP A 92 15.27 8.19 10.31
CA ASP A 92 15.52 9.63 10.24
C ASP A 92 16.31 9.98 8.98
N LEU A 93 15.76 10.83 8.14
CA LEU A 93 16.36 11.31 6.90
C LEU A 93 16.96 12.72 7.03
N SER A 94 16.99 13.31 8.22
CA SER A 94 17.47 14.68 8.43
C SER A 94 18.92 14.89 8.02
N GLU A 95 19.74 13.82 8.10
CA GLU A 95 21.16 13.85 7.69
C GLU A 95 21.40 13.28 6.28
N THR A 96 20.34 12.98 5.52
CA THR A 96 20.45 12.40 4.18
C THR A 96 20.66 13.50 3.14
N ASP A 97 21.79 13.48 2.46
CA ASP A 97 22.10 14.43 1.36
C ASP A 97 21.41 14.04 0.06
N LEU A 98 21.29 12.73 -0.21
CA LEU A 98 20.69 12.20 -1.44
C LEU A 98 20.03 10.84 -1.20
N ALA A 99 18.85 10.63 -1.79
CA ALA A 99 18.22 9.32 -1.85
C ALA A 99 18.45 8.66 -3.21
N VAL A 100 18.86 7.38 -3.22
CA VAL A 100 18.99 6.56 -4.43
C VAL A 100 17.88 5.51 -4.45
N LEU A 101 16.93 5.65 -5.39
CA LEU A 101 15.77 4.76 -5.54
C LEU A 101 16.12 3.59 -6.46
N GLY A 102 16.02 2.41 -5.96
CA GLY A 102 16.31 1.22 -6.76
C GLY A 102 17.41 0.37 -6.18
N SER A 103 17.61 -0.74 -6.76
CA SER A 103 17.05 -1.28 -8.01
C SER A 103 15.79 -2.13 -7.77
N ASP A 104 15.59 -3.12 -8.62
CA ASP A 104 14.46 -4.05 -8.66
C ASP A 104 13.19 -3.43 -9.31
N GLU A 105 12.10 -4.19 -9.33
CA GLU A 105 10.82 -3.76 -9.91
C GLU A 105 10.04 -2.82 -8.98
N ILE A 106 10.74 -1.88 -8.34
CA ILE A 106 10.16 -0.99 -7.31
C ILE A 106 9.05 -0.07 -7.87
N TRP A 107 9.01 0.13 -9.18
CA TRP A 107 7.99 0.89 -9.87
C TRP A 107 6.89 0.03 -10.51
N ASN A 108 6.88 -1.29 -10.25
CA ASN A 108 5.84 -2.18 -10.76
C ASN A 108 4.55 -2.05 -9.94
N VAL A 109 3.62 -1.20 -10.39
CA VAL A 109 2.33 -0.92 -9.73
C VAL A 109 1.35 -2.08 -9.75
N GLU A 110 1.60 -3.10 -10.56
CA GLU A 110 0.77 -4.31 -10.61
C GLU A 110 1.15 -5.32 -9.52
N LYS A 111 2.34 -5.17 -8.91
CA LYS A 111 2.82 -6.04 -7.84
C LYS A 111 2.68 -5.37 -6.48
N THR A 112 1.77 -5.87 -5.66
CA THR A 112 1.47 -5.32 -4.32
C THR A 112 2.69 -5.24 -3.41
N VAL A 113 3.71 -6.06 -3.63
CA VAL A 113 4.96 -6.09 -2.86
C VAL A 113 5.79 -4.81 -3.03
N PHE A 114 5.60 -4.07 -4.12
CA PHE A 114 6.28 -2.81 -4.42
C PHE A 114 5.39 -1.57 -4.23
N ASN A 115 4.23 -1.75 -3.58
CA ASN A 115 3.24 -0.69 -3.41
C ASN A 115 3.57 0.22 -2.20
N SER A 116 4.76 0.79 -2.18
CA SER A 116 5.19 1.78 -1.17
C SER A 116 5.52 3.11 -1.86
N SER A 117 5.05 4.22 -1.30
CA SER A 117 5.31 5.55 -1.85
C SER A 117 6.78 5.96 -1.78
N VAL A 118 7.54 5.39 -0.83
CA VAL A 118 8.98 5.68 -0.70
C VAL A 118 9.78 5.23 -1.93
N PHE A 119 9.32 4.20 -2.65
CA PHE A 119 9.93 3.77 -3.91
C PHE A 119 9.82 4.79 -5.05
N TRP A 120 8.96 5.80 -4.89
CA TRP A 120 8.70 6.86 -5.85
C TRP A 120 9.32 8.20 -5.42
N GLY A 121 10.15 8.22 -4.37
CA GLY A 121 10.76 9.44 -3.88
C GLY A 121 9.81 10.35 -3.10
N SER A 122 8.84 9.78 -2.35
CA SER A 122 7.92 10.54 -1.49
C SER A 122 8.58 11.10 -0.22
N MET A 123 9.87 11.45 -0.32
CA MET A 123 10.70 11.97 0.76
C MET A 123 11.12 13.41 0.44
N ASP A 124 11.30 14.24 1.45
CA ASP A 124 11.73 15.63 1.28
C ASP A 124 13.29 15.76 1.16
N VAL A 125 13.91 14.83 0.41
CA VAL A 125 15.34 14.84 0.07
C VAL A 125 15.53 14.72 -1.44
N PRO A 126 16.60 15.33 -2.03
CA PRO A 126 16.93 15.12 -3.43
C PRO A 126 17.01 13.63 -3.75
N SER A 127 16.48 13.22 -4.89
CA SER A 127 16.41 11.80 -5.24
C SER A 127 16.80 11.56 -6.70
N ILE A 128 17.55 10.49 -6.92
CA ILE A 128 17.83 9.91 -8.23
C ILE A 128 17.37 8.45 -8.24
N SER A 129 17.21 7.83 -9.41
CA SER A 129 17.04 6.38 -9.46
C SER A 129 18.29 5.68 -9.97
N TYR A 130 18.48 4.41 -9.57
CA TYR A 130 19.48 3.52 -10.15
C TYR A 130 18.91 2.14 -10.39
N ALA A 131 18.89 1.73 -11.66
CA ALA A 131 18.38 0.44 -12.12
C ALA A 131 16.94 0.12 -11.64
N ALA A 132 16.12 1.16 -11.37
CA ALA A 132 14.70 1.01 -11.09
C ALA A 132 13.95 0.46 -12.29
N SER A 133 12.86 -0.29 -12.07
CA SER A 133 12.12 -0.97 -13.13
C SER A 133 10.62 -1.00 -12.87
N ILE A 134 9.80 -0.84 -13.94
CA ILE A 134 8.38 -1.18 -13.93
C ILE A 134 8.14 -2.68 -14.20
N GLY A 135 9.19 -3.43 -14.52
CA GLY A 135 9.13 -4.86 -14.78
C GLY A 135 8.33 -5.20 -16.05
N ASP A 136 7.32 -6.03 -15.84
CA ASP A 136 6.36 -6.47 -16.87
C ASP A 136 5.07 -5.65 -16.91
N ALA A 137 4.96 -4.58 -16.10
CA ALA A 137 3.83 -3.67 -16.15
C ALA A 137 3.77 -2.91 -17.48
N SER A 138 2.56 -2.70 -18.00
CA SER A 138 2.38 -1.86 -19.18
C SER A 138 2.56 -0.38 -18.81
N PRO A 139 3.32 0.42 -19.61
CA PRO A 139 3.36 1.86 -19.45
C PRO A 139 1.96 2.50 -19.40
N ASP A 140 1.01 2.02 -20.20
CA ASP A 140 -0.38 2.50 -20.21
C ASP A 140 -1.08 2.41 -18.86
N THR A 141 -0.65 1.51 -17.97
CA THR A 141 -1.18 1.40 -16.61
C THR A 141 -0.96 2.69 -15.81
N PHE A 142 0.06 3.47 -16.16
CA PHE A 142 0.44 4.70 -15.46
C PHE A 142 -0.41 5.92 -15.84
N ARG A 143 -1.16 5.89 -16.95
CA ARG A 143 -2.20 6.89 -17.25
C ARG A 143 -3.20 7.04 -16.09
N PHE A 144 -3.39 5.95 -15.33
CA PHE A 144 -4.28 5.89 -14.18
C PHE A 144 -3.55 6.05 -12.83
N ARG A 145 -2.32 6.58 -12.86
CA ARG A 145 -1.42 6.73 -11.70
C ARG A 145 -0.74 8.11 -11.66
N PRO A 146 -1.50 9.21 -11.73
CA PRO A 146 -0.91 10.55 -11.79
C PRO A 146 0.02 10.83 -10.61
N ASP A 147 -0.29 10.29 -9.41
CA ASP A 147 0.53 10.52 -8.21
C ASP A 147 1.95 9.93 -8.35
N GLN A 148 2.09 8.76 -9.00
CA GLN A 148 3.40 8.16 -9.25
C GLN A 148 4.15 8.92 -10.34
N VAL A 149 3.45 9.40 -11.36
CA VAL A 149 4.02 10.23 -12.42
C VAL A 149 4.51 11.57 -11.84
N ASP A 150 3.75 12.20 -10.95
CA ASP A 150 4.17 13.46 -10.30
C ASP A 150 5.40 13.27 -9.39
N GLN A 151 5.51 12.11 -8.73
CA GLN A 151 6.70 11.76 -7.97
C GLN A 151 7.91 11.51 -8.88
N LEU A 152 7.70 10.83 -10.01
CA LEU A 152 8.74 10.59 -11.01
C LEU A 152 9.36 11.90 -11.52
N ARG A 153 8.54 12.92 -11.79
CA ARG A 153 8.97 14.26 -12.25
C ARG A 153 9.86 15.00 -11.25
N ARG A 154 9.88 14.58 -9.98
CA ARG A 154 10.72 15.19 -8.93
C ARG A 154 12.12 14.60 -8.86
N LEU A 155 12.38 13.49 -9.54
CA LEU A 155 13.73 12.92 -9.59
C LEU A 155 14.68 13.91 -10.29
N ARG A 156 15.90 13.98 -9.78
CA ARG A 156 16.98 14.77 -10.41
C ARG A 156 17.55 14.09 -11.65
N ARG A 157 17.64 12.77 -11.62
CA ARG A 157 18.11 11.93 -12.74
C ARG A 157 17.42 10.57 -12.69
N ALA A 158 17.11 10.00 -13.85
CA ALA A 158 16.52 8.68 -13.98
C ALA A 158 17.52 7.71 -14.64
N LEU A 159 18.09 6.79 -13.84
CA LEU A 159 18.91 5.68 -14.31
C LEU A 159 18.07 4.39 -14.15
N VAL A 160 17.73 3.73 -15.25
CA VAL A 160 16.76 2.63 -15.28
C VAL A 160 17.36 1.36 -15.88
N ARG A 161 16.79 0.21 -15.51
CA ARG A 161 17.38 -1.09 -15.85
C ARG A 161 16.99 -1.64 -17.22
N ASP A 162 15.85 -1.25 -17.74
CA ASP A 162 15.28 -1.85 -18.93
C ASP A 162 14.55 -0.85 -19.81
N GLU A 163 14.40 -1.21 -21.09
CA GLU A 163 13.83 -0.35 -22.12
C GLU A 163 12.35 -0.05 -21.90
N ASN A 164 11.60 -0.98 -21.27
CA ASN A 164 10.20 -0.75 -20.93
C ASN A 164 10.07 0.39 -19.91
N THR A 165 10.98 0.42 -18.92
CA THR A 165 11.05 1.47 -17.92
C THR A 165 11.56 2.79 -18.51
N ARG A 166 12.54 2.75 -19.43
CA ARG A 166 13.03 3.96 -20.12
C ARG A 166 11.88 4.67 -20.84
N ARG A 167 11.15 3.92 -21.68
CA ARG A 167 9.98 4.47 -22.39
C ARG A 167 8.92 5.03 -21.44
N PHE A 168 8.65 4.34 -20.34
CA PHE A 168 7.74 4.83 -19.33
C PHE A 168 8.18 6.18 -18.75
N VAL A 169 9.46 6.33 -18.35
CA VAL A 169 9.98 7.59 -17.79
C VAL A 169 9.89 8.72 -18.81
N GLU A 170 10.33 8.48 -20.05
CA GLU A 170 10.34 9.48 -21.11
C GLU A 170 8.94 9.85 -21.61
N GLU A 171 7.96 8.94 -21.57
CA GLU A 171 6.57 9.20 -21.96
C GLU A 171 5.77 9.97 -20.90
N TYR A 172 6.05 9.73 -19.60
CA TYR A 172 5.22 10.28 -18.50
C TYR A 172 5.91 11.38 -17.70
N SER A 173 7.18 11.68 -17.99
CA SER A 173 7.91 12.79 -17.35
C SER A 173 8.77 13.53 -18.39
N ASP A 174 9.23 14.73 -18.05
CA ASP A 174 10.18 15.50 -18.87
C ASP A 174 11.64 15.03 -18.67
N LEU A 175 11.84 13.91 -17.95
CA LEU A 175 13.17 13.38 -17.65
C LEU A 175 13.67 12.48 -18.79
N LYS A 176 14.91 12.69 -19.21
CA LYS A 176 15.64 11.71 -19.99
C LYS A 176 16.08 10.55 -19.09
N ALA A 177 15.86 9.33 -19.52
CA ALA A 177 16.27 8.14 -18.78
C ALA A 177 17.45 7.44 -19.45
N ASP A 178 18.50 7.17 -18.67
CA ASP A 178 19.66 6.42 -19.15
C ASP A 178 19.57 4.95 -18.70
N LEU A 179 19.88 4.04 -19.63
CA LEU A 179 19.95 2.61 -19.31
C LEU A 179 21.26 2.29 -18.56
N VAL A 180 21.11 1.54 -17.45
CA VAL A 180 22.21 1.06 -16.62
C VAL A 180 22.08 -0.43 -16.35
N CYS A 181 23.19 -1.09 -15.99
CA CYS A 181 23.17 -2.49 -15.60
C CYS A 181 22.58 -2.69 -14.19
N ASP A 182 22.13 -3.92 -13.92
CA ASP A 182 21.72 -4.32 -12.59
C ASP A 182 22.88 -4.16 -11.59
N PRO A 183 22.64 -3.77 -10.32
CA PRO A 183 23.70 -3.65 -9.31
C PRO A 183 24.56 -4.88 -9.14
N THR A 184 24.01 -6.08 -9.35
CA THR A 184 24.77 -7.34 -9.26
C THR A 184 25.81 -7.51 -10.39
N ILE A 185 25.65 -6.76 -11.48
CA ILE A 185 26.65 -6.66 -12.55
C ILE A 185 27.61 -5.48 -12.28
N LEU A 186 27.09 -4.36 -11.75
CA LEU A 186 27.88 -3.19 -11.39
C LEU A 186 28.96 -3.55 -10.35
N TRP A 187 28.59 -4.35 -9.34
CA TRP A 187 29.46 -4.80 -8.25
C TRP A 187 29.31 -6.30 -8.03
N PRO A 188 30.01 -7.16 -8.78
CA PRO A 188 29.90 -8.61 -8.69
C PRO A 188 30.27 -9.16 -7.30
N VAL A 189 29.43 -10.04 -6.76
CA VAL A 189 29.58 -10.63 -5.40
C VAL A 189 30.70 -11.67 -5.33
N ASP A 190 31.17 -12.16 -6.46
CA ASP A 190 32.27 -13.14 -6.56
C ASP A 190 33.56 -12.74 -5.84
N ARG A 191 33.76 -11.42 -5.65
CA ARG A 191 34.93 -10.87 -4.93
C ARG A 191 34.77 -10.84 -3.41
N TYR A 192 33.54 -10.98 -2.88
CA TYR A 192 33.22 -10.74 -1.48
C TYR A 192 32.20 -11.74 -0.92
N GLY A 193 31.88 -12.80 -1.68
CA GLY A 193 30.90 -13.79 -1.31
C GLY A 193 31.38 -14.74 -0.22
N GLU A 194 30.44 -15.33 0.48
CA GLU A 194 30.69 -16.39 1.44
C GLU A 194 30.83 -17.76 0.76
N GLU A 195 31.54 -18.68 1.40
CA GLU A 195 31.60 -20.06 0.96
C GLU A 195 30.31 -20.80 1.32
N CYS A 196 29.80 -21.61 0.38
CA CYS A 196 28.72 -22.56 0.65
C CYS A 196 29.29 -23.83 1.27
N THR A 197 29.02 -24.05 2.54
CA THR A 197 29.56 -25.18 3.32
C THR A 197 28.64 -26.40 3.33
N ASP A 198 27.70 -26.50 2.41
CA ASP A 198 26.74 -27.62 2.34
C ASP A 198 27.45 -28.93 1.90
N GLU A 199 27.53 -29.89 2.83
CA GLU A 199 28.20 -31.17 2.63
C GLU A 199 27.55 -32.02 1.54
N TYR A 200 26.22 -31.91 1.37
CA TYR A 200 25.52 -32.68 0.34
C TYR A 200 25.92 -32.22 -1.07
N VAL A 201 26.04 -30.92 -1.28
CA VAL A 201 26.51 -30.34 -2.55
C VAL A 201 27.96 -30.72 -2.83
N SER A 202 28.81 -30.71 -1.79
CA SER A 202 30.24 -31.02 -1.93
C SER A 202 30.49 -32.53 -2.21
N SER A 203 29.53 -33.40 -1.85
CA SER A 203 29.69 -34.89 -1.98
C SER A 203 28.97 -35.50 -3.17
N HIS A 204 28.21 -34.72 -3.94
CA HIS A 204 27.42 -35.22 -5.06
C HIS A 204 27.53 -34.35 -6.31
N ASP A 205 27.39 -34.99 -7.47
CA ASP A 205 27.16 -34.25 -8.73
C ASP A 205 25.75 -33.69 -8.75
N CYS A 206 25.63 -32.34 -8.62
CA CYS A 206 24.36 -31.67 -8.44
C CYS A 206 23.88 -30.89 -9.67
N LEU A 207 22.55 -30.93 -9.88
CA LEU A 207 21.79 -29.97 -10.68
C LEU A 207 21.08 -29.02 -9.75
N LEU A 208 21.56 -27.75 -9.67
CA LEU A 208 20.92 -26.69 -8.91
C LEU A 208 19.70 -26.15 -9.65
N VAL A 209 18.56 -26.08 -8.96
CA VAL A 209 17.33 -25.45 -9.47
C VAL A 209 17.00 -24.22 -8.65
N TYR A 210 17.13 -23.06 -9.27
CA TYR A 210 16.77 -21.76 -8.68
C TYR A 210 15.61 -21.14 -9.46
N ALA A 211 14.38 -21.45 -9.05
CA ALA A 211 13.16 -21.01 -9.70
C ALA A 211 12.05 -20.84 -8.67
N TYR A 212 11.34 -19.70 -8.71
CA TYR A 212 10.22 -19.43 -7.80
C TYR A 212 9.06 -20.40 -7.97
N ALA A 213 8.70 -20.68 -9.21
CA ALA A 213 7.66 -21.65 -9.57
C ALA A 213 8.14 -22.52 -10.72
N VAL A 214 7.88 -23.82 -10.60
CA VAL A 214 8.20 -24.83 -11.61
C VAL A 214 6.90 -25.49 -12.02
N THR A 215 6.57 -25.48 -13.31
CA THR A 215 5.36 -26.12 -13.85
C THR A 215 5.47 -27.65 -13.74
N LYS A 216 4.35 -28.35 -13.85
CA LYS A 216 4.34 -29.83 -13.84
C LYS A 216 5.17 -30.41 -14.98
N LYS A 217 5.19 -29.74 -16.15
CA LYS A 217 6.00 -30.16 -17.31
C LYS A 217 7.48 -29.98 -17.00
N GLU A 218 7.90 -28.79 -16.59
CA GLU A 218 9.30 -28.49 -16.21
C GLU A 218 9.81 -29.48 -15.16
N LYS A 219 9.06 -29.66 -14.06
CA LYS A 219 9.40 -30.61 -13.00
C LYS A 219 9.66 -32.03 -13.55
N ARG A 220 8.75 -32.56 -14.40
CA ARG A 220 8.87 -33.88 -14.97
C ARG A 220 10.11 -34.01 -15.84
N GLU A 221 10.38 -33.04 -16.70
CA GLU A 221 11.52 -33.08 -17.61
C GLU A 221 12.86 -32.89 -16.90
N ILE A 222 12.92 -31.99 -15.89
CA ILE A 222 14.09 -31.85 -15.03
C ILE A 222 14.42 -33.12 -14.29
N ILE A 223 13.43 -33.83 -13.69
CA ILE A 223 13.62 -35.08 -12.99
C ILE A 223 14.08 -36.16 -13.98
N LYS A 224 13.46 -36.27 -15.17
CA LYS A 224 13.82 -37.20 -16.24
C LYS A 224 15.29 -37.03 -16.64
N TYR A 225 15.70 -35.78 -16.91
CA TYR A 225 17.07 -35.44 -17.27
C TYR A 225 18.08 -35.78 -16.16
N ALA A 226 17.82 -35.32 -14.94
CA ALA A 226 18.71 -35.54 -13.81
C ALA A 226 18.95 -37.04 -13.53
N ARG A 227 17.88 -37.85 -13.57
CA ARG A 227 17.98 -39.29 -13.41
C ARG A 227 18.82 -39.94 -14.51
N ALA A 228 18.62 -39.55 -15.77
CA ALA A 228 19.38 -40.07 -16.90
C ALA A 228 20.88 -39.73 -16.79
N LYS A 229 21.22 -38.60 -16.19
CA LYS A 229 22.61 -38.14 -15.96
C LYS A 229 23.18 -38.52 -14.59
N LYS A 230 22.43 -39.24 -13.75
CA LYS A 230 22.78 -39.59 -12.35
C LYS A 230 23.09 -38.39 -11.48
N LEU A 231 22.42 -37.23 -11.71
CA LEU A 231 22.58 -36.02 -10.94
C LEU A 231 21.59 -35.98 -9.78
N LYS A 232 22.00 -35.38 -8.68
CA LYS A 232 21.14 -35.02 -7.56
C LYS A 232 20.54 -33.64 -7.80
N ILE A 233 19.23 -33.50 -7.58
CA ILE A 233 18.55 -32.22 -7.72
C ILE A 233 18.61 -31.51 -6.39
N VAL A 234 19.26 -30.36 -6.36
CA VAL A 234 19.31 -29.47 -5.20
C VAL A 234 18.59 -28.17 -5.49
N THR A 235 17.96 -27.59 -4.47
CA THR A 235 17.27 -26.30 -4.58
C THR A 235 17.67 -25.40 -3.42
N CYS A 236 17.61 -24.09 -3.61
CA CYS A 236 17.91 -23.09 -2.58
C CYS A 236 16.91 -21.93 -2.65
N CYS A 237 16.80 -21.16 -1.59
CA CYS A 237 15.93 -19.98 -1.48
C CYS A 237 14.43 -20.26 -1.63
N PHE A 238 14.01 -21.15 -2.54
CA PHE A 238 12.63 -21.57 -2.81
C PHE A 238 12.46 -23.05 -2.49
N TYR A 239 11.47 -23.38 -1.64
CA TYR A 239 11.21 -24.77 -1.26
C TYR A 239 10.57 -25.56 -2.39
N HIS A 240 11.21 -26.66 -2.75
CA HIS A 240 10.66 -27.61 -3.71
C HIS A 240 10.71 -29.02 -3.13
N GLY A 241 9.63 -29.51 -2.51
CA GLY A 241 9.54 -30.81 -1.85
C GLY A 241 9.77 -32.03 -2.77
N TRP A 242 10.13 -31.81 -4.03
CA TRP A 242 10.48 -32.85 -5.02
C TRP A 242 11.98 -32.91 -5.32
N SER A 243 12.78 -31.98 -4.78
CA SER A 243 14.26 -32.06 -4.87
C SER A 243 14.82 -33.11 -3.93
N ASP A 244 16.02 -33.60 -4.24
CA ASP A 244 16.72 -34.55 -3.37
C ASP A 244 17.22 -33.85 -2.09
N HIS A 245 17.63 -32.57 -2.19
CA HIS A 245 18.12 -31.80 -1.07
C HIS A 245 17.74 -30.31 -1.18
N GLN A 246 17.53 -29.68 -0.02
CA GLN A 246 17.29 -28.24 0.11
C GLN A 246 18.53 -27.60 0.75
N VAL A 247 19.24 -26.79 0.00
CA VAL A 247 20.39 -26.04 0.49
C VAL A 247 19.92 -24.83 1.29
N GLU A 248 20.42 -24.71 2.53
CA GLU A 248 20.15 -23.60 3.44
C GLU A 248 21.43 -22.78 3.57
N CYS A 249 21.57 -21.75 2.75
CA CYS A 249 22.74 -20.89 2.74
C CYS A 249 22.37 -19.41 2.76
N SER A 250 23.33 -18.57 3.14
CA SER A 250 23.23 -17.12 3.05
C SER A 250 23.08 -16.66 1.60
N PRO A 251 22.40 -15.51 1.33
CA PRO A 251 22.40 -14.94 0.00
C PRO A 251 23.81 -14.71 -0.59
N LEU A 252 24.80 -14.38 0.25
CA LEU A 252 26.17 -14.15 -0.18
C LEU A 252 26.89 -15.42 -0.61
N ALA A 253 26.47 -16.61 -0.13
CA ALA A 253 27.00 -17.89 -0.55
C ALA A 253 26.41 -18.42 -1.87
N PHE A 254 25.46 -17.69 -2.49
CA PHE A 254 24.76 -18.15 -3.69
C PHE A 254 25.68 -18.32 -4.90
N SER A 255 26.64 -17.42 -5.10
CA SER A 255 27.62 -17.53 -6.18
C SER A 255 28.48 -18.78 -6.03
N ASP A 256 28.93 -19.08 -4.81
CA ASP A 256 29.75 -20.28 -4.53
C ASP A 256 28.92 -21.58 -4.70
N LEU A 257 27.68 -21.58 -4.26
CA LEU A 257 26.76 -22.70 -4.50
C LEU A 257 26.58 -23.01 -6.00
N ILE A 258 26.45 -21.95 -6.85
CA ILE A 258 26.36 -22.14 -8.30
C ILE A 258 27.64 -22.77 -8.84
N ARG A 259 28.83 -22.33 -8.42
CA ARG A 259 30.13 -22.87 -8.87
C ARG A 259 30.36 -24.32 -8.44
N LYS A 260 29.88 -24.70 -7.24
CA LYS A 260 29.98 -26.07 -6.72
C LYS A 260 29.03 -27.04 -7.42
N CYS A 261 27.95 -26.57 -8.03
CA CYS A 261 27.01 -27.43 -8.76
C CYS A 261 27.48 -27.66 -10.21
N ARG A 262 27.39 -28.91 -10.67
CA ARG A 262 27.77 -29.28 -12.02
C ARG A 262 26.93 -28.61 -13.10
N LEU A 263 25.60 -28.47 -12.85
CA LEU A 263 24.65 -27.82 -13.74
C LEU A 263 23.73 -26.89 -12.97
N PHE A 264 23.23 -25.90 -13.67
CA PHE A 264 22.35 -24.90 -13.08
C PHE A 264 21.10 -24.68 -13.96
N TYR A 265 19.92 -24.71 -13.35
CA TYR A 265 18.64 -24.38 -13.99
C TYR A 265 17.98 -23.19 -13.30
N THR A 266 17.53 -22.22 -14.07
CA THR A 266 16.81 -21.07 -13.55
C THR A 266 15.67 -20.63 -14.46
N SER A 267 14.67 -19.94 -13.90
CA SER A 267 13.62 -19.21 -14.62
C SER A 267 13.58 -17.72 -14.25
N SER A 268 14.58 -17.24 -13.48
CA SER A 268 14.58 -15.91 -12.90
C SER A 268 15.63 -14.99 -13.52
N PHE A 269 15.37 -13.68 -13.50
CA PHE A 269 16.31 -12.65 -13.93
C PHE A 269 17.67 -12.77 -13.21
N HIS A 270 17.68 -12.70 -11.88
CA HIS A 270 18.93 -12.79 -11.11
C HIS A 270 19.62 -14.16 -11.22
N GLY A 271 18.84 -15.25 -11.35
CA GLY A 271 19.45 -16.56 -11.63
C GLY A 271 20.21 -16.55 -12.96
N THR A 272 19.70 -15.86 -13.98
CA THR A 272 20.40 -15.71 -15.27
C THR A 272 21.66 -14.86 -15.12
N VAL A 273 21.60 -13.73 -14.39
CA VAL A 273 22.78 -12.89 -14.11
C VAL A 273 23.85 -13.69 -13.37
N PHE A 274 23.49 -14.41 -12.31
CA PHE A 274 24.45 -15.20 -11.55
C PHE A 274 25.00 -16.42 -12.31
N GLY A 275 24.17 -17.03 -13.17
CA GLY A 275 24.62 -18.09 -14.09
C GLY A 275 25.72 -17.58 -15.03
N MET A 276 25.53 -16.39 -15.61
CA MET A 276 26.51 -15.71 -16.45
C MET A 276 27.78 -15.34 -15.67
N LEU A 277 27.64 -14.60 -14.56
CA LEU A 277 28.79 -14.09 -13.79
C LEU A 277 29.67 -15.19 -13.20
N ASN A 278 29.11 -16.37 -12.89
CA ASN A 278 29.84 -17.52 -12.37
C ASN A 278 30.26 -18.53 -13.47
N HIS A 279 30.09 -18.20 -14.74
CA HIS A 279 30.42 -19.05 -15.89
C HIS A 279 29.81 -20.45 -15.76
N ALA A 280 28.60 -20.55 -15.16
CA ALA A 280 27.95 -21.81 -14.90
C ALA A 280 27.48 -22.50 -16.18
N ASN A 281 27.51 -23.82 -16.24
CA ASN A 281 26.77 -24.52 -17.28
C ASN A 281 25.28 -24.48 -16.94
N PHE A 282 24.54 -23.49 -17.48
CA PHE A 282 23.16 -23.24 -17.09
C PHE A 282 22.17 -23.26 -18.26
N VAL A 283 20.92 -23.46 -17.89
CA VAL A 283 19.74 -23.28 -18.75
C VAL A 283 18.81 -22.29 -18.08
N VAL A 284 18.35 -21.31 -18.86
CA VAL A 284 17.27 -20.42 -18.46
C VAL A 284 16.01 -20.76 -19.23
N SER A 285 14.90 -21.02 -18.47
CA SER A 285 13.59 -21.30 -19.08
C SER A 285 12.59 -20.22 -18.67
N THR A 286 12.31 -19.29 -19.58
CA THR A 286 11.49 -18.11 -19.30
C THR A 286 10.75 -17.61 -20.54
N ASP A 287 9.59 -16.98 -20.33
CA ASP A 287 8.90 -16.14 -21.32
C ASP A 287 8.84 -14.68 -20.83
N ASN A 288 9.55 -14.34 -19.74
CA ASN A 288 9.51 -13.00 -19.16
C ASN A 288 10.34 -12.02 -19.99
N PRO A 289 9.74 -10.91 -20.49
CA PRO A 289 10.40 -9.96 -21.39
C PRO A 289 11.72 -9.38 -20.86
N LYS A 290 11.79 -9.07 -19.56
CA LYS A 290 13.00 -8.52 -18.95
C LYS A 290 14.17 -9.51 -18.92
N THR A 291 13.88 -10.81 -18.71
CA THR A 291 14.91 -11.85 -18.73
C THR A 291 15.34 -12.16 -20.17
N LEU A 292 14.39 -12.13 -21.13
CA LEU A 292 14.71 -12.27 -22.55
C LEU A 292 15.58 -11.08 -23.04
N HIS A 293 15.28 -9.87 -22.60
CA HIS A 293 16.12 -8.70 -22.88
C HIS A 293 17.54 -8.85 -22.32
N LEU A 294 17.68 -9.29 -21.07
CA LEU A 294 18.97 -9.59 -20.45
C LEU A 294 19.77 -10.62 -21.26
N ILE A 295 19.11 -11.71 -21.69
CA ILE A 295 19.74 -12.75 -22.50
C ILE A 295 20.31 -12.16 -23.78
N SER A 296 19.53 -11.36 -24.51
CA SER A 296 19.96 -10.72 -25.74
C SER A 296 21.06 -9.67 -25.51
N GLN A 297 20.94 -8.88 -24.43
CA GLN A 297 21.93 -7.86 -24.07
C GLN A 297 23.31 -8.45 -23.84
N TYR A 298 23.40 -9.66 -23.30
CA TYR A 298 24.67 -10.31 -22.99
C TYR A 298 25.07 -11.44 -23.95
N GLY A 299 24.25 -11.73 -24.98
CA GLY A 299 24.54 -12.76 -26.00
C GLY A 299 24.46 -14.18 -25.46
N LEU A 300 23.42 -14.46 -24.66
CA LEU A 300 23.20 -15.74 -23.97
C LEU A 300 22.03 -16.55 -24.55
N GLU A 301 21.67 -16.30 -25.83
CA GLU A 301 20.55 -16.95 -26.49
C GLU A 301 20.73 -18.48 -26.54
N ASP A 302 21.97 -18.94 -26.60
CA ASP A 302 22.33 -20.38 -26.59
C ASP A 302 22.04 -21.08 -25.24
N ARG A 303 21.73 -20.30 -24.17
CA ARG A 303 21.31 -20.79 -22.84
C ARG A 303 19.80 -20.83 -22.66
N LEU A 304 19.03 -20.24 -23.59
CA LEU A 304 17.58 -20.15 -23.50
C LEU A 304 16.89 -21.44 -23.96
N LEU A 305 16.02 -21.98 -23.12
CA LEU A 305 15.05 -23.02 -23.47
C LEU A 305 13.64 -22.48 -23.25
N SER A 306 12.88 -22.30 -24.32
CA SER A 306 11.52 -21.80 -24.20
C SER A 306 10.64 -22.78 -23.39
N LYS A 307 9.65 -22.28 -22.66
CA LYS A 307 8.73 -23.13 -21.90
C LYS A 307 7.94 -24.10 -22.78
N LYS A 308 7.72 -23.74 -24.05
CA LYS A 308 7.03 -24.59 -25.02
C LYS A 308 7.89 -25.80 -25.41
N GLU A 309 9.20 -25.59 -25.58
CA GLU A 309 10.19 -26.60 -26.01
C GLU A 309 10.78 -27.41 -24.85
N MET A 310 10.38 -27.09 -23.63
CA MET A 310 10.86 -27.75 -22.41
C MET A 310 10.71 -29.26 -22.50
N SER A 311 11.85 -29.97 -22.58
CA SER A 311 11.99 -31.42 -22.62
C SER A 311 13.35 -31.85 -22.04
N ALA A 312 13.49 -33.11 -21.68
CA ALA A 312 14.75 -33.63 -21.18
C ALA A 312 15.84 -33.64 -22.28
N GLU A 313 15.44 -33.83 -23.52
CA GLU A 313 16.30 -33.72 -24.70
C GLU A 313 16.77 -32.28 -24.93
N GLY A 314 15.85 -31.27 -24.86
CA GLY A 314 16.21 -29.86 -24.96
C GLY A 314 17.16 -29.40 -23.85
N LEU A 315 16.97 -29.91 -22.61
CA LEU A 315 17.94 -29.69 -21.52
C LEU A 315 19.30 -30.29 -21.87
N ALA A 316 19.33 -31.55 -22.40
CA ALA A 316 20.56 -32.22 -22.78
C ALA A 316 21.32 -31.43 -23.88
N ASP A 317 20.60 -30.94 -24.88
CA ASP A 317 21.20 -30.18 -26.00
C ASP A 317 21.88 -28.91 -25.51
N ILE A 318 21.22 -28.14 -24.65
CA ILE A 318 21.81 -26.89 -24.13
C ILE A 318 22.96 -27.17 -23.18
N TYR A 319 22.84 -28.10 -22.25
CA TYR A 319 23.91 -28.46 -21.33
C TYR A 319 25.13 -29.10 -22.03
N ALA A 320 24.96 -29.68 -23.21
CA ALA A 320 26.06 -30.21 -24.02
C ALA A 320 26.86 -29.11 -24.75
N ARG A 321 26.26 -27.91 -24.95
CA ARG A 321 26.93 -26.79 -25.61
C ARG A 321 27.98 -26.21 -24.67
N LYS A 322 29.21 -26.04 -25.17
CA LYS A 322 30.26 -25.33 -24.42
C LYS A 322 29.88 -23.87 -24.32
N ALA A 323 29.64 -23.41 -23.11
CA ALA A 323 29.30 -21.99 -22.88
C ALA A 323 30.51 -21.10 -23.16
N GLY A 324 30.35 -20.13 -24.06
CA GLY A 324 31.39 -19.16 -24.39
C GLY A 324 31.07 -17.81 -23.70
N TYR A 325 31.64 -17.55 -22.51
CA TYR A 325 31.34 -16.33 -21.74
C TYR A 325 32.18 -15.10 -22.14
N ARG A 326 33.16 -15.24 -23.02
CA ARG A 326 34.08 -14.15 -23.39
C ARG A 326 33.34 -12.88 -23.88
N ASP A 327 32.30 -13.05 -24.68
CA ASP A 327 31.50 -11.91 -25.15
C ASP A 327 30.59 -11.34 -24.06
N ALA A 328 29.98 -12.19 -23.25
CA ALA A 328 29.17 -11.76 -22.12
C ALA A 328 30.01 -10.98 -21.10
N ASP A 329 31.21 -11.44 -20.78
CA ASP A 329 32.14 -10.77 -19.88
C ASP A 329 32.56 -9.39 -20.42
N ARG A 330 32.89 -9.31 -21.71
CA ARG A 330 33.25 -8.04 -22.36
C ARG A 330 32.09 -7.04 -22.30
N ARG A 331 30.86 -7.48 -22.62
CA ARG A 331 29.67 -6.64 -22.53
C ARG A 331 29.36 -6.26 -21.10
N ALA A 332 29.50 -7.16 -20.14
CA ALA A 332 29.31 -6.88 -18.73
C ALA A 332 30.33 -5.85 -18.20
N ALA A 333 31.60 -5.92 -18.63
CA ALA A 333 32.61 -4.94 -18.27
C ALA A 333 32.28 -3.55 -18.84
N GLN A 334 31.89 -3.45 -20.10
CA GLN A 334 31.47 -2.19 -20.73
C GLN A 334 30.26 -1.58 -20.03
N TRP A 335 29.23 -2.39 -19.73
CA TRP A 335 28.06 -1.92 -19.02
C TRP A 335 28.38 -1.47 -17.58
N ARG A 336 29.28 -2.16 -16.90
CA ARG A 336 29.75 -1.81 -15.55
C ARG A 336 30.43 -0.45 -15.53
N GLU A 337 31.38 -0.24 -16.43
CA GLU A 337 32.12 1.03 -16.55
C GLU A 337 31.16 2.18 -16.85
N ARG A 338 30.32 2.05 -17.89
CA ARG A 338 29.34 3.06 -18.28
C ARG A 338 28.36 3.37 -17.15
N SER A 339 27.80 2.35 -16.51
CA SER A 339 26.80 2.52 -15.46
C SER A 339 27.38 3.14 -14.18
N GLY A 340 28.62 2.82 -13.85
CA GLY A 340 29.35 3.44 -12.76
C GLY A 340 29.60 4.93 -13.02
N ALA A 341 30.03 5.29 -14.24
CA ALA A 341 30.23 6.68 -14.63
C ALA A 341 28.89 7.48 -14.58
N LEU A 342 27.82 6.94 -15.14
CA LEU A 342 26.48 7.58 -15.11
C LEU A 342 25.96 7.76 -13.67
N LEU A 343 26.19 6.80 -12.79
CA LEU A 343 25.78 6.92 -11.39
C LEU A 343 26.57 7.99 -10.65
N GLN A 344 27.89 8.08 -10.86
CA GLN A 344 28.71 9.16 -10.31
C GLN A 344 28.27 10.55 -10.81
N GLU A 345 28.06 10.68 -12.11
CA GLU A 345 27.55 11.91 -12.72
C GLU A 345 26.19 12.33 -12.12
N ALA A 346 25.23 11.39 -12.03
CA ALA A 346 23.92 11.65 -11.45
C ALA A 346 24.00 12.09 -9.97
N ILE A 347 24.88 11.50 -9.18
CA ILE A 347 25.12 11.89 -7.79
C ILE A 347 25.68 13.31 -7.74
N GLN A 348 26.68 13.64 -8.55
CA GLN A 348 27.29 14.97 -8.58
C GLN A 348 26.30 16.05 -9.03
N GLU A 349 25.53 15.81 -10.11
CA GLU A 349 24.50 16.73 -10.60
C GLU A 349 23.45 17.01 -9.54
N ALA A 350 22.94 15.97 -8.88
CA ALA A 350 21.89 16.09 -7.87
C ALA A 350 22.35 16.89 -6.63
N THR A 351 23.62 16.82 -6.28
CA THR A 351 24.20 17.50 -5.12
C THR A 351 24.67 18.93 -5.43
N CYS A 352 25.27 19.18 -6.61
CA CYS A 352 25.65 20.54 -7.05
C CYS A 352 24.43 21.45 -7.19
N GLN A 353 23.30 20.96 -7.69
CA GLN A 353 22.04 21.71 -7.78
C GLN A 353 21.45 22.04 -6.39
N ALA A 354 21.75 21.25 -5.36
CA ALA A 354 21.36 21.54 -3.98
C ALA A 354 22.22 22.66 -3.35
N ALA A 355 23.52 22.69 -3.66
CA ALA A 355 24.45 23.73 -3.21
C ALA A 355 24.33 25.07 -3.96
N GLY A 356 23.91 25.03 -5.25
CA GLY A 356 23.78 26.22 -6.12
C GLY A 356 22.58 27.15 -5.85
N LYS A 357 21.84 26.95 -4.77
CA LYS A 357 20.77 27.88 -4.34
C LYS A 357 21.31 29.19 -3.72
N GLU A 358 22.63 29.40 -3.64
CA GLU A 358 23.23 30.64 -3.14
C GLU A 358 23.89 31.52 -4.20
N SER A 359 24.01 31.13 -5.47
CA SER A 359 24.55 32.00 -6.52
C SER A 359 23.61 32.08 -7.71
N GLY A 360 22.99 33.23 -7.90
CA GLY A 360 22.08 33.48 -9.00
C GLY A 360 22.82 33.52 -10.35
N THR A 361 22.41 32.65 -11.25
CA THR A 361 22.59 32.83 -12.69
C THR A 361 21.33 32.40 -13.42
N ALA A 362 20.83 33.26 -14.31
CA ALA A 362 19.58 33.17 -15.02
C ALA A 362 19.54 31.96 -15.98
N LEU A 363 18.40 31.28 -16.00
CA LEU A 363 18.03 30.28 -17.02
C LEU A 363 17.86 30.91 -18.40
N PRO A 364 18.29 30.28 -19.51
CA PRO A 364 18.01 30.74 -20.86
C PRO A 364 16.54 30.52 -21.22
N LYS A 365 15.95 31.50 -21.90
CA LYS A 365 14.58 31.48 -22.45
C LYS A 365 14.44 30.38 -23.51
N PRO A 366 13.29 29.70 -23.59
CA PRO A 366 13.03 28.75 -24.66
C PRO A 366 12.83 29.47 -26.00
N ALA A 367 13.48 28.95 -27.05
CA ALA A 367 13.29 29.35 -28.43
C ALA A 367 11.96 28.78 -28.97
N GLY A 368 11.35 29.60 -29.82
CA GLY A 368 9.96 29.52 -30.23
C GLY A 368 9.46 28.35 -31.07
N ASP A 369 8.16 28.29 -31.08
CA ASP A 369 7.20 27.88 -32.12
C ASP A 369 7.42 26.61 -32.94
N THR A 370 6.59 25.61 -32.61
CA THR A 370 5.89 24.88 -33.68
C THR A 370 4.44 24.59 -33.23
N ALA A 371 3.50 25.03 -34.05
CA ALA A 371 2.06 25.02 -33.84
C ALA A 371 1.48 23.59 -33.84
N VAL A 372 0.54 23.35 -32.90
CA VAL A 372 -0.36 22.19 -32.91
C VAL A 372 -1.74 22.67 -33.40
N PRO A 373 -2.50 21.89 -34.17
CA PRO A 373 -3.73 22.34 -34.83
C PRO A 373 -4.89 22.64 -33.88
N GLU A 374 -5.62 23.69 -34.18
CA GLU A 374 -6.68 24.38 -33.42
C GLU A 374 -8.02 23.60 -33.23
N GLU A 375 -8.19 22.40 -33.74
CA GLU A 375 -9.50 21.69 -33.75
C GLU A 375 -9.89 20.94 -32.49
N ALA A 376 -8.98 20.79 -31.51
CA ALA A 376 -9.26 20.07 -30.27
C ALA A 376 -9.69 20.97 -29.08
N ALA A 377 -9.48 22.28 -29.21
CA ALA A 377 -9.75 23.24 -28.12
C ALA A 377 -11.19 23.82 -28.14
N GLU A 378 -11.84 23.88 -29.30
CA GLU A 378 -13.19 24.46 -29.42
C GLU A 378 -14.32 23.56 -28.90
N LYS A 379 -14.16 22.26 -28.80
CA LYS A 379 -15.20 21.35 -28.25
C LYS A 379 -15.28 21.29 -26.72
N ALA A 380 -14.27 21.78 -26.02
CA ALA A 380 -14.27 21.83 -24.56
C ALA A 380 -14.82 23.15 -24.00
N ALA A 381 -14.82 24.23 -24.80
CA ALA A 381 -15.26 25.56 -24.38
C ALA A 381 -16.78 25.80 -24.54
N ALA A 382 -17.49 24.99 -25.33
CA ALA A 382 -18.91 25.17 -25.63
C ALA A 382 -19.88 24.59 -24.60
N MET A 383 -19.40 23.91 -23.55
CA MET A 383 -20.25 23.31 -22.48
C MET A 383 -20.20 24.03 -21.13
N ALA A 384 -19.55 25.18 -21.04
CA ALA A 384 -19.37 25.91 -19.76
C ALA A 384 -20.03 27.30 -19.68
N ALA A 385 -20.87 27.68 -20.65
CA ALA A 385 -21.53 28.99 -20.65
C ALA A 385 -23.06 28.84 -20.70
N ALA A 386 -23.69 28.64 -19.55
CA ALA A 386 -25.12 28.97 -19.35
C ALA A 386 -25.38 29.25 -17.86
N ASP A 387 -25.88 30.47 -17.59
CA ASP A 387 -26.65 30.96 -16.47
C ASP A 387 -25.95 31.26 -15.12
N LEU A 388 -25.61 32.53 -14.93
CA LEU A 388 -25.66 33.22 -13.64
C LEU A 388 -26.14 34.67 -13.85
N PRO A 389 -27.06 35.23 -13.02
CA PRO A 389 -27.53 36.58 -13.16
C PRO A 389 -26.65 37.62 -12.44
N GLU A 390 -26.57 38.80 -13.07
CA GLU A 390 -25.91 40.01 -12.57
C GLU A 390 -26.65 40.64 -11.39
N THR A 391 -25.91 41.10 -10.37
CA THR A 391 -26.28 42.35 -9.64
C THR A 391 -25.04 43.14 -9.30
N ALA A 392 -25.09 44.42 -9.70
CA ALA A 392 -24.07 45.45 -9.53
C ALA A 392 -24.08 46.05 -8.11
N GLY A 393 -22.90 46.58 -7.73
CA GLY A 393 -22.78 47.42 -6.53
C GLY A 393 -21.36 47.97 -6.40
N GLU A 394 -21.13 49.17 -6.89
CA GLU A 394 -19.90 49.97 -6.77
C GLU A 394 -19.58 50.34 -5.31
N SER A 395 -18.31 50.34 -4.90
CA SER A 395 -17.74 51.43 -4.08
C SER A 395 -16.21 51.45 -4.15
N THR A 396 -15.75 52.62 -4.56
CA THR A 396 -14.38 53.14 -4.60
C THR A 396 -13.83 53.40 -3.21
N ALA A 397 -12.60 52.96 -2.90
CA ALA A 397 -11.64 53.69 -2.09
C ALA A 397 -10.27 52.99 -1.96
N SER A 398 -9.27 53.71 -2.36
CA SER A 398 -7.87 53.79 -1.93
C SER A 398 -6.86 52.80 -2.49
N GLU A 399 -6.22 53.20 -3.58
CA GLU A 399 -4.96 52.69 -4.15
C GLU A 399 -3.68 53.10 -3.39
N GLU A 400 -3.74 53.70 -2.23
CA GLU A 400 -2.54 54.19 -1.52
C GLU A 400 -1.97 53.30 -0.40
N ALA A 401 -2.61 52.16 -0.12
CA ALA A 401 -2.09 51.20 0.89
C ALA A 401 -1.25 50.04 0.32
N ALA A 402 -1.17 49.91 -0.99
CA ALA A 402 -0.50 48.77 -1.65
C ALA A 402 1.00 48.97 -1.92
N SER A 403 1.57 50.15 -1.71
CA SER A 403 2.97 50.43 -2.11
C SER A 403 4.02 50.38 -0.99
N LYS A 404 3.66 49.99 0.25
CA LYS A 404 4.63 49.87 1.38
C LYS A 404 4.85 48.46 1.95
N ALA A 405 4.30 47.41 1.33
CA ALA A 405 4.50 46.03 1.77
C ALA A 405 5.38 45.17 0.84
N ALA A 406 5.92 45.72 -0.20
CA ALA A 406 6.71 45.01 -1.18
C ALA A 406 8.21 45.27 -1.04
N VAL A 407 8.84 44.82 0.04
CA VAL A 407 10.28 44.44 0.07
C VAL A 407 10.55 43.68 1.38
N LYS A 408 10.37 42.38 1.40
CA LYS A 408 11.09 41.38 2.22
C LYS A 408 10.45 40.00 2.01
N GLY A 409 11.06 39.21 1.13
CA GLY A 409 10.71 37.78 1.01
C GLY A 409 11.25 37.21 -0.29
N ALA A 410 12.29 36.39 -0.20
CA ALA A 410 12.72 35.56 -1.30
C ALA A 410 11.49 34.85 -1.90
N ASP A 411 11.39 34.81 -3.23
CA ASP A 411 10.33 34.16 -3.98
C ASP A 411 10.17 32.69 -3.51
N LYS A 412 9.19 32.44 -2.63
CA LYS A 412 8.82 31.09 -2.24
C LYS A 412 8.13 30.46 -3.44
N VAL A 413 8.80 29.50 -4.07
CA VAL A 413 8.22 28.70 -5.15
C VAL A 413 6.89 28.14 -4.66
N PHE A 414 5.81 28.43 -5.39
CA PHE A 414 4.48 27.92 -5.09
C PHE A 414 4.49 26.38 -5.30
N ASP A 415 4.18 25.62 -4.25
CA ASP A 415 4.01 24.19 -4.31
C ASP A 415 2.50 23.87 -4.19
N PRO A 416 1.86 23.32 -5.23
CA PRO A 416 0.42 23.04 -5.23
C PRO A 416 0.03 21.86 -4.33
N LEU A 417 0.97 21.04 -3.85
CA LEU A 417 0.66 19.83 -3.09
C LEU A 417 0.70 20.06 -1.58
N ILE A 418 -0.40 19.74 -0.91
CA ILE A 418 -0.47 19.68 0.56
C ILE A 418 0.16 18.36 1.04
N CYS A 419 -0.25 17.24 0.45
CA CYS A 419 0.33 15.91 0.57
C CYS A 419 0.05 15.13 -0.71
N PHE A 420 0.71 14.00 -0.90
CA PHE A 420 0.44 13.18 -2.08
C PHE A 420 -1.01 12.69 -2.12
N HIS A 421 -1.63 12.73 -3.29
CA HIS A 421 -3.04 12.37 -3.48
C HIS A 421 -3.35 10.92 -3.07
N ASN A 422 -2.42 9.98 -3.26
CA ASN A 422 -2.58 8.58 -2.82
C ASN A 422 -2.45 8.39 -1.30
N GLN A 423 -1.86 9.34 -0.59
CA GLN A 423 -1.77 9.38 0.87
C GLN A 423 -2.90 10.19 1.50
N CYS A 424 -3.50 11.11 0.74
CA CYS A 424 -4.54 11.99 1.25
C CYS A 424 -5.72 11.19 1.81
N THR A 425 -6.04 11.42 3.08
CA THR A 425 -7.16 10.75 3.76
C THR A 425 -8.51 11.42 3.51
N GLY A 426 -8.51 12.61 2.87
CA GLY A 426 -9.72 13.40 2.68
C GLY A 426 -10.29 13.93 4.00
N CYS A 427 -9.42 14.22 4.98
CA CYS A 427 -9.83 14.77 6.27
C CYS A 427 -10.09 16.29 6.23
N PHE A 428 -9.59 17.00 5.23
CA PHE A 428 -9.76 18.44 5.01
C PHE A 428 -9.35 19.37 6.17
N ALA A 429 -8.52 18.92 7.10
CA ALA A 429 -7.91 19.78 8.13
C ALA A 429 -7.12 20.95 7.49
N CYS A 430 -6.50 20.71 6.33
CA CYS A 430 -5.80 21.73 5.54
C CYS A 430 -6.71 22.88 5.13
N ARG A 431 -7.96 22.61 4.72
CA ARG A 431 -8.97 23.63 4.41
C ARG A 431 -9.38 24.39 5.67
N ALA A 432 -9.57 23.68 6.78
CA ALA A 432 -10.04 24.24 8.06
C ALA A 432 -9.06 25.27 8.68
N VAL A 433 -7.77 25.21 8.32
CA VAL A 433 -6.74 26.18 8.78
C VAL A 433 -6.39 27.25 7.76
N CYS A 434 -6.95 27.19 6.55
CA CYS A 434 -6.63 28.15 5.51
C CYS A 434 -7.37 29.48 5.74
N GLY A 435 -6.69 30.48 6.35
CA GLY A 435 -7.27 31.81 6.61
C GLY A 435 -7.53 32.66 5.36
N LYS A 436 -7.15 32.17 4.16
CA LYS A 436 -7.40 32.84 2.87
C LYS A 436 -8.45 32.11 2.02
N ASP A 437 -9.07 31.09 2.55
CA ASP A 437 -10.02 30.21 1.83
C ASP A 437 -9.52 29.80 0.43
N ALA A 438 -8.20 29.52 0.36
CA ALA A 438 -7.53 29.16 -0.89
C ALA A 438 -7.61 27.66 -1.20
N ILE A 439 -8.36 26.85 -0.43
CA ILE A 439 -8.43 25.39 -0.60
C ILE A 439 -9.85 24.97 -0.86
N SER A 440 -10.11 24.52 -2.09
CA SER A 440 -11.34 23.88 -2.53
C SER A 440 -11.30 22.36 -2.31
N ILE A 441 -12.45 21.69 -2.44
CA ILE A 441 -12.57 20.23 -2.43
C ILE A 441 -13.01 19.83 -3.82
N ILE A 442 -12.20 19.01 -4.48
CA ILE A 442 -12.51 18.46 -5.81
C ILE A 442 -12.74 16.95 -5.72
N THR A 443 -13.41 16.39 -6.71
CA THR A 443 -13.48 14.94 -6.93
C THR A 443 -12.64 14.60 -8.15
N ASP A 444 -11.66 13.71 -7.99
CA ASP A 444 -10.80 13.26 -9.07
C ASP A 444 -11.45 12.15 -9.93
N ALA A 445 -10.79 11.80 -11.03
CA ALA A 445 -11.29 10.74 -11.94
C ALA A 445 -11.44 9.36 -11.26
N GLN A 446 -10.81 9.13 -10.11
CA GLN A 446 -11.00 7.92 -9.30
C GLN A 446 -12.16 8.05 -8.30
N GLY A 447 -12.96 9.09 -8.34
CA GLY A 447 -14.06 9.36 -7.42
C GLY A 447 -13.61 9.79 -6.01
N ARG A 448 -12.33 10.13 -5.82
CA ARG A 448 -11.79 10.54 -4.52
C ARG A 448 -11.98 12.04 -4.30
N THR A 449 -12.46 12.42 -3.13
CA THR A 449 -12.44 13.82 -2.71
C THR A 449 -11.05 14.23 -2.23
N LEU A 450 -10.49 15.30 -2.79
CA LEU A 450 -9.14 15.81 -2.56
C LEU A 450 -9.15 17.32 -2.36
N PRO A 451 -8.19 17.89 -1.60
CA PRO A 451 -8.00 19.35 -1.52
C PRO A 451 -7.23 19.86 -2.74
N GLU A 452 -7.66 20.95 -3.31
CA GLU A 452 -6.98 21.71 -4.37
C GLU A 452 -6.68 23.12 -3.91
N ILE A 453 -5.46 23.64 -4.19
CA ILE A 453 -5.04 24.99 -3.79
C ILE A 453 -5.23 25.93 -4.97
N ALA A 454 -6.00 26.99 -4.79
CA ALA A 454 -6.12 28.11 -5.72
C ALA A 454 -4.86 29.01 -5.62
N PRO A 455 -3.97 29.01 -6.63
CA PRO A 455 -2.69 29.75 -6.56
C PRO A 455 -2.86 31.25 -6.33
N GLU A 456 -3.89 31.83 -6.91
CA GLU A 456 -4.22 33.25 -6.85
C GLU A 456 -4.65 33.73 -5.45
N LYS A 457 -5.12 32.80 -4.60
CA LYS A 457 -5.51 33.10 -3.20
C LYS A 457 -4.43 32.68 -2.20
N CYS A 458 -3.50 31.80 -2.61
CA CYS A 458 -2.52 31.18 -1.73
C CYS A 458 -1.35 32.13 -1.43
N ILE A 459 -1.12 32.46 -0.16
CA ILE A 459 0.02 33.27 0.31
C ILE A 459 1.22 32.40 0.72
N SER A 460 1.27 31.14 0.38
CA SER A 460 2.37 30.18 0.67
C SER A 460 2.79 30.11 2.16
N CYS A 461 1.85 30.32 3.10
CA CYS A 461 2.13 30.33 4.55
C CYS A 461 2.45 28.95 5.15
N GLY A 462 2.17 27.85 4.44
CA GLY A 462 2.46 26.49 4.86
C GLY A 462 1.55 25.91 5.94
N ALA A 463 0.54 26.64 6.46
CA ALA A 463 -0.36 26.17 7.52
C ALA A 463 -1.08 24.85 7.17
N CYS A 464 -1.51 24.69 5.92
CA CYS A 464 -2.17 23.49 5.40
C CYS A 464 -1.26 22.25 5.44
N ARG A 465 0.05 22.42 5.26
CA ARG A 465 1.04 21.35 5.32
C ARG A 465 1.35 20.99 6.77
N LYS A 466 1.48 21.96 7.66
CA LYS A 466 1.75 21.75 9.09
C LYS A 466 0.64 20.96 9.79
N VAL A 467 -0.61 21.13 9.38
CA VAL A 467 -1.74 20.41 9.99
C VAL A 467 -1.99 19.04 9.35
N CYS A 468 -1.37 18.75 8.20
CA CYS A 468 -1.66 17.55 7.44
C CYS A 468 -1.13 16.28 8.17
N PRO A 469 -2.02 15.34 8.56
CA PRO A 469 -1.59 14.13 9.25
C PRO A 469 -0.66 13.23 8.42
N GLN A 470 -0.57 13.43 7.10
CA GLN A 470 0.26 12.62 6.23
C GLN A 470 1.70 13.15 6.10
N ARG A 471 1.98 14.37 6.51
CA ARG A 471 3.32 14.95 6.49
C ARG A 471 4.12 14.69 7.76
N ASP A 472 3.45 14.74 8.91
CA ASP A 472 4.10 14.49 10.20
C ASP A 472 3.80 13.08 10.74
N PRO A 473 4.60 12.57 11.68
CA PRO A 473 4.27 11.34 12.40
C PRO A 473 2.85 11.38 12.97
N ALA A 474 2.15 10.25 12.93
CA ALA A 474 0.82 10.12 13.51
C ALA A 474 0.90 10.27 15.04
N LEU A 475 -0.03 11.04 15.61
CA LEU A 475 -0.19 11.14 17.07
C LEU A 475 -0.90 9.85 17.55
N LEU A 476 -0.18 8.93 18.17
CA LEU A 476 -0.68 7.62 18.57
C LEU A 476 -0.30 7.30 20.01
N HIS A 477 -1.25 6.69 20.72
CA HIS A 477 -1.13 6.25 22.10
C HIS A 477 -1.18 4.72 22.17
N ALA A 478 -0.31 4.10 22.95
CA ALA A 478 -0.40 2.68 23.26
C ALA A 478 -1.61 2.44 24.15
N PRO A 479 -2.45 1.42 23.91
CA PRO A 479 -3.54 1.10 24.80
C PRO A 479 -3.04 0.74 26.21
N GLU A 480 -3.58 1.40 27.22
CA GLU A 480 -3.27 1.14 28.63
C GLU A 480 -4.15 0.01 29.17
N GLU A 481 -5.41 -0.06 28.73
CA GLU A 481 -6.36 -1.09 29.13
C GLU A 481 -7.15 -1.59 27.91
N CYS A 482 -7.58 -2.85 27.98
CA CYS A 482 -8.42 -3.48 26.97
C CYS A 482 -9.60 -4.17 27.65
N TYR A 483 -10.81 -3.95 27.14
CA TYR A 483 -12.03 -4.53 27.67
C TYR A 483 -12.83 -5.27 26.59
N ALA A 484 -13.44 -6.40 26.98
CA ALA A 484 -14.62 -6.93 26.34
C ALA A 484 -15.82 -6.23 26.98
N ALA A 485 -16.68 -5.59 26.18
CA ALA A 485 -17.77 -4.79 26.71
C ALA A 485 -19.05 -4.85 25.86
N ARG A 486 -20.22 -4.71 26.53
CA ARG A 486 -21.54 -4.63 25.91
C ARG A 486 -22.48 -3.84 26.83
N GLY A 487 -23.42 -3.09 26.24
CA GLY A 487 -24.50 -2.46 26.99
C GLY A 487 -25.35 -3.49 27.75
N ARG A 488 -25.61 -3.24 29.05
CA ARG A 488 -26.31 -4.16 29.93
C ARG A 488 -27.78 -4.30 29.54
N ASN A 489 -28.53 -3.21 29.61
CA ASN A 489 -29.98 -3.15 29.32
C ASN A 489 -30.26 -2.07 28.30
N PHE A 490 -29.43 -2.01 27.22
CA PHE A 490 -29.50 -0.93 26.26
C PHE A 490 -30.54 -1.21 25.19
N GLU A 491 -31.68 -0.52 25.25
CA GLU A 491 -32.78 -0.68 24.27
C GLU A 491 -32.34 -0.41 22.84
N GLY A 492 -31.40 0.54 22.62
CA GLY A 492 -30.80 0.86 21.31
C GLY A 492 -29.85 -0.20 20.74
N ILE A 493 -29.63 -1.35 21.42
CA ILE A 493 -28.69 -2.38 20.97
C ILE A 493 -29.02 -2.92 19.58
N HIS A 494 -30.28 -3.07 19.24
CA HIS A 494 -30.72 -3.56 17.93
C HIS A 494 -30.38 -2.62 16.76
N ASN A 495 -30.12 -1.35 17.06
CA ASN A 495 -29.65 -0.36 16.09
C ASN A 495 -28.12 -0.23 16.06
N SER A 496 -27.42 -0.92 16.94
CA SER A 496 -25.96 -0.89 17.04
C SER A 496 -25.33 -1.98 16.17
N SER A 497 -24.11 -1.74 15.70
CA SER A 497 -23.35 -2.71 14.88
C SER A 497 -22.58 -3.72 15.72
N SER A 498 -22.41 -3.49 17.02
CA SER A 498 -21.65 -4.31 17.96
C SER A 498 -22.26 -4.21 19.36
N GLY A 499 -21.48 -4.21 20.42
CA GLY A 499 -21.97 -4.16 21.82
C GLY A 499 -22.59 -2.84 22.29
N GLY A 500 -22.82 -1.85 21.42
CA GLY A 500 -23.55 -0.61 21.71
C GLY A 500 -22.73 0.52 22.34
N ILE A 501 -21.41 0.39 22.47
CA ILE A 501 -20.54 1.33 23.20
C ILE A 501 -20.63 2.76 22.70
N SER A 502 -20.56 2.96 21.35
CA SER A 502 -20.64 4.32 20.78
C SER A 502 -21.98 5.00 21.02
N ALA A 503 -23.08 4.21 21.00
CA ALA A 503 -24.42 4.74 21.23
C ALA A 503 -24.59 5.15 22.71
N ILE A 504 -24.17 4.33 23.66
CA ILE A 504 -24.23 4.64 25.10
C ILE A 504 -23.37 5.88 25.41
N LEU A 505 -22.16 5.99 24.84
CA LEU A 505 -21.33 7.19 24.97
C LEU A 505 -22.04 8.45 24.45
N ALA A 506 -22.63 8.35 23.24
CA ALA A 506 -23.34 9.47 22.65
C ALA A 506 -24.56 9.90 23.49
N GLU A 507 -25.38 8.96 23.94
CA GLU A 507 -26.55 9.22 24.79
C GLU A 507 -26.14 9.80 26.15
N THR A 508 -25.09 9.24 26.77
CA THR A 508 -24.59 9.75 28.08
C THR A 508 -24.03 11.18 27.92
N PHE A 509 -23.32 11.46 26.85
CA PHE A 509 -22.78 12.81 26.62
C PHE A 509 -23.87 13.83 26.39
N THR A 510 -24.86 13.56 25.52
CA THR A 510 -25.96 14.49 25.22
C THR A 510 -26.88 14.67 26.41
N ARG A 511 -27.16 13.62 27.21
CA ARG A 511 -27.94 13.68 28.44
C ARG A 511 -27.25 14.54 29.50
N ASN A 512 -25.91 14.56 29.54
CA ASN A 512 -25.13 15.37 30.46
C ASN A 512 -24.86 16.81 29.97
N GLY A 513 -25.62 17.29 28.99
CA GLY A 513 -25.49 18.67 28.51
C GLY A 513 -24.29 18.94 27.59
N LYS A 514 -23.66 17.89 27.04
CA LYS A 514 -22.45 17.98 26.20
C LYS A 514 -22.78 17.68 24.74
N SER A 515 -21.86 18.03 23.81
CA SER A 515 -22.06 17.85 22.38
C SER A 515 -21.31 16.65 21.84
N VAL A 516 -21.91 15.94 20.87
CA VAL A 516 -21.32 14.76 20.21
C VAL A 516 -21.21 14.99 18.72
N CYS A 517 -20.06 14.71 18.14
CA CYS A 517 -19.82 14.80 16.70
C CYS A 517 -19.54 13.42 16.12
N GLY A 518 -20.26 13.04 15.04
CA GLY A 518 -20.07 11.75 14.41
C GLY A 518 -20.76 11.66 13.04
N ALA A 519 -20.57 10.52 12.36
CA ALA A 519 -21.09 10.30 11.02
C ALA A 519 -22.59 10.01 11.01
N VAL A 520 -23.35 10.75 10.22
CA VAL A 520 -24.79 10.57 9.97
C VAL A 520 -25.08 10.43 8.48
N VAL A 521 -26.23 9.84 8.13
CA VAL A 521 -26.79 9.93 6.78
C VAL A 521 -27.68 11.16 6.73
N ALA A 522 -27.38 12.11 5.86
CA ALA A 522 -28.18 13.32 5.65
C ALA A 522 -28.25 13.61 4.14
N ASP A 523 -29.45 13.80 3.63
CA ASP A 523 -29.70 14.08 2.21
C ASP A 523 -29.00 13.08 1.27
N GLY A 524 -29.05 11.79 1.63
CA GLY A 524 -28.41 10.70 0.88
C GLY A 524 -26.89 10.66 0.93
N ARG A 525 -26.25 11.50 1.75
CA ARG A 525 -24.79 11.57 1.92
C ARG A 525 -24.38 11.21 3.34
N VAL A 526 -23.16 10.72 3.49
CA VAL A 526 -22.58 10.49 4.81
C VAL A 526 -21.69 11.67 5.16
N VAL A 527 -22.11 12.40 6.19
CA VAL A 527 -21.42 13.59 6.69
C VAL A 527 -21.25 13.50 8.20
N HIS A 528 -20.26 14.21 8.75
CA HIS A 528 -20.23 14.43 10.19
C HIS A 528 -21.15 15.59 10.57
N LYS A 529 -21.88 15.43 11.70
CA LYS A 529 -22.68 16.48 12.32
C LYS A 529 -22.45 16.52 13.82
N ILE A 530 -22.66 17.69 14.41
CA ILE A 530 -22.73 17.88 15.86
C ILE A 530 -24.18 17.67 16.27
N ILE A 531 -24.38 16.78 17.23
CA ILE A 531 -25.61 16.58 18.00
C ILE A 531 -25.40 17.28 19.34
N ARG A 532 -26.24 18.24 19.64
CA ARG A 532 -26.15 19.07 20.86
C ARG A 532 -26.93 18.45 22.02
N ALA A 533 -26.70 19.00 23.21
CA ALA A 533 -27.46 18.64 24.39
C ALA A 533 -28.98 18.71 24.13
N GLY A 534 -29.69 17.64 24.50
CA GLY A 534 -31.14 17.50 24.29
C GLY A 534 -31.57 17.06 22.90
N GLU A 535 -30.67 17.01 21.92
CA GLU A 535 -30.95 16.44 20.60
C GLU A 535 -30.81 14.93 20.63
N ASN A 536 -31.57 14.24 19.76
CA ASN A 536 -31.54 12.78 19.64
C ASN A 536 -30.26 12.27 18.96
N PRO A 537 -29.37 11.50 19.62
CA PRO A 537 -28.14 10.97 19.02
C PRO A 537 -28.33 9.72 18.15
N ALA A 538 -29.54 9.19 18.02
CA ALA A 538 -29.82 7.97 17.25
C ALA A 538 -29.31 7.99 15.80
N PRO A 539 -29.26 9.12 15.06
CA PRO A 539 -28.68 9.17 13.71
C PRO A 539 -27.21 8.79 13.65
N LEU A 540 -26.46 8.88 14.74
CA LEU A 540 -25.05 8.45 14.82
C LEU A 540 -24.88 6.93 14.80
N GLN A 541 -25.92 6.17 15.16
CA GLN A 541 -25.86 4.72 15.28
C GLN A 541 -25.67 4.01 13.93
N GLY A 542 -25.10 2.82 13.98
CA GLY A 542 -24.88 1.94 12.85
C GLY A 542 -23.65 2.31 11.99
N SER A 543 -22.99 1.30 11.44
CA SER A 543 -21.80 1.46 10.57
C SER A 543 -22.16 2.04 9.21
N LYS A 544 -21.39 3.02 8.74
CA LYS A 544 -21.49 3.62 7.41
C LYS A 544 -20.19 3.27 6.66
N TYR A 545 -20.21 2.25 5.81
CA TYR A 545 -19.03 1.75 5.10
C TYR A 545 -18.68 2.56 3.85
N VAL A 546 -18.44 3.85 4.07
CA VAL A 546 -18.05 4.84 3.06
C VAL A 546 -17.31 5.98 3.76
N GLN A 547 -16.55 6.76 3.01
CA GLN A 547 -15.95 7.99 3.54
C GLN A 547 -17.04 8.99 3.94
N SER A 548 -16.99 9.47 5.18
CA SER A 548 -17.84 10.59 5.63
C SER A 548 -17.11 11.92 5.41
N ASP A 549 -17.83 12.95 5.00
CA ASP A 549 -17.31 14.32 4.91
C ASP A 549 -17.29 14.97 6.28
N ILE A 550 -16.11 15.39 6.74
CA ILE A 550 -15.90 16.10 8.02
C ILE A 550 -15.55 17.57 7.80
N SER A 551 -15.54 18.07 6.58
CA SER A 551 -15.08 19.43 6.25
C SER A 551 -15.94 20.51 6.93
N GLY A 552 -17.24 20.27 7.12
CA GLY A 552 -18.19 21.20 7.72
C GLY A 552 -18.08 21.35 9.25
N VAL A 553 -17.57 20.34 9.96
CA VAL A 553 -17.66 20.33 11.43
C VAL A 553 -16.52 21.03 12.16
N TYR A 554 -15.40 21.33 11.51
CA TYR A 554 -14.25 21.99 12.16
C TYR A 554 -14.61 23.35 12.77
N GLY A 555 -15.41 24.15 12.06
CA GLY A 555 -15.91 25.45 12.53
C GLY A 555 -16.88 25.29 13.70
N GLU A 556 -17.76 24.29 13.63
CA GLU A 556 -18.75 24.01 14.68
C GLU A 556 -18.07 23.50 15.95
N ILE A 557 -17.12 22.55 15.86
CA ILE A 557 -16.34 22.09 17.02
C ILE A 557 -15.64 23.27 17.69
N ARG A 558 -14.99 24.14 16.89
CA ARG A 558 -14.31 25.34 17.40
C ARG A 558 -15.27 26.27 18.14
N LYS A 559 -16.50 26.42 17.64
CA LYS A 559 -17.54 27.22 18.27
C LYS A 559 -17.97 26.63 19.61
N GLU A 560 -18.31 25.34 19.66
CA GLU A 560 -18.70 24.63 20.89
C GLU A 560 -17.63 24.77 21.97
N LEU A 561 -16.35 24.52 21.63
CA LEU A 561 -15.24 24.62 22.58
C LEU A 561 -15.00 26.05 23.07
N ARG A 562 -15.16 27.09 22.22
CA ARG A 562 -15.04 28.50 22.61
C ARG A 562 -16.17 28.92 23.55
N GLU A 563 -17.35 28.36 23.38
CA GLU A 563 -18.50 28.57 24.27
C GLU A 563 -18.41 27.75 25.55
N GLY A 564 -17.30 27.05 25.77
CA GLY A 564 -17.02 26.30 26.98
C GLY A 564 -17.70 24.93 27.07
N ARG A 565 -18.34 24.46 25.99
CA ARG A 565 -18.98 23.14 25.96
C ARG A 565 -17.97 22.03 25.64
N GLU A 566 -18.19 20.87 26.22
CA GLU A 566 -17.41 19.67 25.93
C GLU A 566 -17.91 19.00 24.64
N VAL A 567 -16.95 18.49 23.85
CA VAL A 567 -17.22 17.86 22.56
C VAL A 567 -16.57 16.48 22.48
N LEU A 568 -17.37 15.45 22.20
CA LEU A 568 -16.93 14.09 21.91
C LEU A 568 -16.97 13.85 20.40
N PHE A 569 -15.82 13.51 19.79
CA PHE A 569 -15.72 13.23 18.36
C PHE A 569 -15.54 11.73 18.09
N PHE A 570 -16.41 11.16 17.26
CA PHE A 570 -16.28 9.79 16.72
C PHE A 570 -15.79 9.85 15.27
N GLY A 571 -14.75 9.09 14.92
CA GLY A 571 -14.26 9.03 13.56
C GLY A 571 -13.39 7.82 13.23
N THR A 572 -12.98 7.71 11.99
CA THR A 572 -11.89 6.79 11.61
C THR A 572 -10.58 7.31 12.18
N PRO A 573 -9.55 6.46 12.41
CA PRO A 573 -8.30 6.90 13.04
C PRO A 573 -7.62 8.08 12.32
N CYS A 574 -7.69 8.11 10.99
CA CYS A 574 -7.12 9.21 10.21
C CYS A 574 -7.92 10.53 10.35
N GLN A 575 -9.22 10.46 10.59
CA GLN A 575 -10.05 11.63 10.91
C GLN A 575 -9.77 12.12 12.34
N VAL A 576 -9.65 11.19 13.28
CA VAL A 576 -9.33 11.49 14.69
C VAL A 576 -7.96 12.15 14.80
N ASP A 577 -6.91 11.63 14.15
CA ASP A 577 -5.60 12.29 14.13
C ASP A 577 -5.69 13.74 13.58
N ALA A 578 -6.43 13.93 12.47
CA ALA A 578 -6.61 15.25 11.90
C ALA A 578 -7.32 16.26 12.84
N VAL A 579 -8.35 15.81 13.54
CA VAL A 579 -9.12 16.66 14.48
C VAL A 579 -8.31 16.90 15.75
N ASN A 580 -7.57 15.88 16.26
CA ASN A 580 -6.69 16.00 17.43
C ASN A 580 -5.55 17.02 17.20
N ARG A 581 -5.02 17.15 15.96
CA ARG A 581 -4.02 18.17 15.61
C ARG A 581 -4.54 19.61 15.82
N LEU A 582 -5.85 19.80 15.73
CA LEU A 582 -6.49 21.10 15.89
C LEU A 582 -7.04 21.34 17.31
N PHE A 583 -7.58 20.30 17.93
CA PHE A 583 -8.37 20.41 19.17
C PHE A 583 -7.89 19.51 20.31
N GLY A 584 -7.03 18.54 20.07
CA GLY A 584 -6.62 17.52 21.06
C GLY A 584 -5.97 18.10 22.34
N LYS A 585 -5.38 19.29 22.26
CA LYS A 585 -4.83 20.01 23.43
C LYS A 585 -5.89 20.68 24.30
N ASN A 586 -7.15 20.75 23.86
CA ASN A 586 -8.23 21.33 24.64
C ASN A 586 -8.78 20.30 25.62
N GLU A 587 -8.83 20.61 26.92
CA GLU A 587 -9.29 19.68 27.96
C GLU A 587 -10.77 19.28 27.79
N LYS A 588 -11.58 20.08 27.08
CA LYS A 588 -12.99 19.83 26.81
C LYS A 588 -13.25 19.07 25.51
N PHE A 589 -12.17 18.64 24.82
CA PHE A 589 -12.27 17.85 23.59
C PHE A 589 -11.87 16.39 23.84
N TYR A 590 -12.74 15.46 23.49
CA TYR A 590 -12.57 14.02 23.60
C TYR A 590 -12.70 13.36 22.24
N SER A 591 -11.98 12.27 22.03
CA SER A 591 -11.93 11.58 20.73
C SER A 591 -12.04 10.06 20.86
N VAL A 592 -12.85 9.47 19.99
CA VAL A 592 -13.02 8.02 19.88
C VAL A 592 -12.75 7.59 18.45
N ASP A 593 -11.74 6.74 18.24
CA ASP A 593 -11.53 6.11 16.96
C ASP A 593 -12.12 4.71 16.88
N ILE A 594 -12.42 4.26 15.66
CA ILE A 594 -12.90 2.91 15.41
C ILE A 594 -11.79 2.01 14.87
N ILE A 595 -11.88 0.69 15.07
CA ILE A 595 -11.07 -0.28 14.34
C ILE A 595 -11.55 -0.27 12.89
N CYS A 596 -10.82 0.41 12.02
CA CYS A 596 -11.25 0.76 10.66
C CYS A 596 -10.72 -0.22 9.61
N HIS A 597 -11.62 -0.81 8.83
CA HIS A 597 -11.28 -1.70 7.71
C HIS A 597 -10.79 -0.93 6.46
N GLY A 598 -11.05 0.37 6.39
CA GLY A 598 -10.86 1.26 5.24
C GLY A 598 -12.18 1.90 4.83
N VAL A 599 -12.14 2.84 3.89
CA VAL A 599 -13.33 3.52 3.37
C VAL A 599 -13.29 3.64 1.86
N PRO A 600 -14.38 3.32 1.14
CA PRO A 600 -14.54 3.67 -0.27
C PRO A 600 -14.73 5.19 -0.46
N PRO A 601 -14.39 5.74 -1.63
CA PRO A 601 -14.84 7.05 -2.06
C PRO A 601 -16.38 7.13 -2.04
N VAL A 602 -16.92 8.31 -1.69
CA VAL A 602 -18.37 8.52 -1.62
C VAL A 602 -19.04 8.35 -2.99
N ASP A 603 -18.35 8.70 -4.04
CA ASP A 603 -18.84 8.59 -5.43
C ASP A 603 -19.21 7.17 -5.84
N TYR A 604 -18.46 6.16 -5.35
CA TYR A 604 -18.78 4.76 -5.63
C TYR A 604 -20.13 4.36 -5.01
N LEU A 605 -20.38 4.79 -3.77
CA LEU A 605 -21.64 4.53 -3.11
C LEU A 605 -22.80 5.26 -3.82
N ASN A 606 -22.61 6.54 -4.17
CA ASN A 606 -23.62 7.33 -4.87
C ASN A 606 -23.99 6.71 -6.22
N SER A 607 -23.00 6.28 -7.03
CA SER A 607 -23.23 5.59 -8.30
C SER A 607 -23.98 4.28 -8.09
N HIS A 608 -23.59 3.47 -7.10
CA HIS A 608 -24.28 2.22 -6.74
C HIS A 608 -25.71 2.46 -6.29
N LEU A 609 -25.94 3.37 -5.33
CA LEU A 609 -27.28 3.69 -4.82
C LEU A 609 -28.19 4.20 -5.94
N LYS A 610 -27.69 5.07 -6.82
CA LYS A 610 -28.45 5.54 -7.99
C LYS A 610 -28.92 4.37 -8.87
N ASN A 611 -28.05 3.40 -9.12
CA ASN A 611 -28.37 2.24 -9.95
C ASN A 611 -29.42 1.32 -9.29
N ILE A 612 -29.23 0.97 -8.00
CA ILE A 612 -30.11 0.01 -7.32
C ILE A 612 -31.47 0.60 -6.89
N THR A 613 -31.54 1.94 -6.69
CA THR A 613 -32.83 2.61 -6.36
C THR A 613 -33.65 3.00 -7.59
N GLY A 614 -32.98 3.06 -8.77
CA GLY A 614 -33.66 3.55 -10.01
C GLY A 614 -34.16 4.99 -9.89
N GLY A 615 -33.58 5.80 -8.97
CA GLY A 615 -34.06 7.17 -8.69
C GLY A 615 -35.16 7.27 -7.63
N ARG A 616 -35.62 6.15 -7.05
CA ARG A 616 -36.51 6.17 -5.89
C ARG A 616 -35.87 6.93 -4.74
N LYS A 617 -36.61 7.83 -4.10
CA LYS A 617 -36.20 8.54 -2.88
C LYS A 617 -36.06 7.54 -1.73
N TYR A 618 -35.08 7.82 -0.87
CA TYR A 618 -34.87 7.07 0.37
C TYR A 618 -34.39 8.04 1.46
N ASP A 619 -34.71 7.71 2.70
CA ASP A 619 -34.31 8.52 3.87
C ASP A 619 -33.06 7.99 4.55
N ARG A 620 -32.83 6.69 4.54
CA ARG A 620 -31.66 6.08 5.19
C ARG A 620 -31.24 4.76 4.55
N PHE A 621 -29.99 4.37 4.81
CA PHE A 621 -29.48 3.04 4.50
C PHE A 621 -28.63 2.51 5.66
N ARG A 622 -28.49 1.20 5.77
CA ARG A 622 -27.72 0.51 6.81
C ARG A 622 -26.98 -0.67 6.19
N PHE A 623 -25.73 -0.89 6.61
CA PHE A 623 -24.91 -2.01 6.17
C PHE A 623 -24.92 -3.18 7.17
N ARG A 624 -25.34 -2.94 8.41
CA ARG A 624 -25.34 -3.96 9.46
C ARG A 624 -26.58 -3.84 10.32
N GLY A 625 -27.07 -4.98 10.74
CA GLY A 625 -28.08 -5.15 11.77
C GLY A 625 -27.53 -5.99 12.92
N TYR A 626 -28.32 -6.12 13.97
CA TYR A 626 -28.01 -6.92 15.15
C TYR A 626 -28.85 -8.21 15.14
N PRO A 627 -28.33 -9.37 15.63
CA PRO A 627 -26.92 -9.71 15.73
C PRO A 627 -26.37 -10.22 14.39
N ASP A 628 -25.11 -9.88 14.07
CA ASP A 628 -24.33 -10.41 12.94
C ASP A 628 -25.00 -10.34 11.55
N ASP A 629 -25.95 -9.41 11.36
CA ASP A 629 -26.61 -9.16 10.08
C ASP A 629 -25.76 -8.24 9.18
N TYR A 630 -25.04 -8.83 8.23
CA TYR A 630 -24.23 -8.12 7.22
C TYR A 630 -25.04 -7.94 5.94
N THR A 631 -26.03 -7.05 6.01
CA THR A 631 -26.99 -6.76 4.93
C THR A 631 -27.08 -5.27 4.64
N LEU A 632 -26.89 -4.86 3.38
CA LEU A 632 -27.24 -3.51 2.94
C LEU A 632 -28.76 -3.43 2.81
N LYS A 633 -29.36 -2.57 3.61
CA LYS A 633 -30.81 -2.24 3.57
C LYS A 633 -30.99 -0.77 3.27
N ILE A 634 -31.92 -0.43 2.37
CA ILE A 634 -32.29 0.93 2.02
C ILE A 634 -33.78 1.12 2.36
N TYR A 635 -34.09 2.23 3.01
CA TYR A 635 -35.39 2.49 3.60
C TYR A 635 -36.04 3.74 3.00
N ASP A 636 -37.39 3.68 2.94
CA ASP A 636 -38.27 4.80 2.73
C ASP A 636 -39.29 4.73 3.90
N GLY A 637 -39.17 5.61 4.88
CA GLY A 637 -39.81 5.47 6.17
C GLY A 637 -39.34 4.20 6.93
N GLU A 638 -40.30 3.35 7.30
CA GLU A 638 -39.98 2.10 8.00
C GLU A 638 -39.78 0.91 7.06
N GLU A 639 -40.17 1.04 5.78
CA GLU A 639 -40.07 -0.02 4.79
C GLU A 639 -38.67 -0.12 4.19
N ALA A 640 -38.05 -1.32 4.29
CA ALA A 640 -36.83 -1.63 3.59
C ALA A 640 -37.14 -2.14 2.17
N PHE A 641 -37.07 -1.30 1.16
CA PHE A 641 -37.35 -1.69 -0.23
C PHE A 641 -36.17 -2.34 -0.95
N TYR A 642 -34.96 -2.25 -0.39
CA TYR A 642 -33.77 -2.98 -0.83
C TYR A 642 -33.16 -3.70 0.36
N SER A 643 -32.87 -4.98 0.19
CA SER A 643 -32.21 -5.79 1.24
C SER A 643 -31.38 -6.88 0.59
N LYS A 644 -30.05 -6.73 0.65
CA LYS A 644 -29.07 -7.67 0.07
C LYS A 644 -27.94 -7.93 1.06
N THR A 645 -27.64 -9.20 1.24
CA THR A 645 -26.49 -9.61 2.06
C THR A 645 -25.16 -9.22 1.41
N VAL A 646 -24.06 -9.22 2.16
CA VAL A 646 -22.71 -8.95 1.67
C VAL A 646 -22.30 -9.83 0.47
N ASN A 647 -22.88 -11.03 0.34
CA ASN A 647 -22.59 -11.94 -0.77
C ASN A 647 -23.49 -11.70 -2.01
N GLU A 648 -24.47 -10.82 -1.90
CA GLU A 648 -25.44 -10.49 -2.95
C GLU A 648 -25.30 -9.04 -3.42
N ASP A 649 -24.73 -8.16 -2.60
CA ASP A 649 -24.51 -6.76 -2.92
C ASP A 649 -23.06 -6.53 -3.38
N PRO A 650 -22.79 -6.07 -4.62
CA PRO A 650 -21.46 -5.92 -5.17
C PRO A 650 -20.65 -4.80 -4.49
N TYR A 651 -21.30 -3.73 -4.00
CA TYR A 651 -20.61 -2.69 -3.26
C TYR A 651 -20.11 -3.21 -1.91
N PHE A 652 -21.00 -3.87 -1.16
CA PHE A 652 -20.64 -4.41 0.15
C PHE A 652 -19.58 -5.53 0.04
N TYR A 653 -19.72 -6.41 -0.96
CA TYR A 653 -18.72 -7.42 -1.27
C TYR A 653 -17.36 -6.78 -1.64
N GLY A 654 -17.37 -5.79 -2.53
CA GLY A 654 -16.19 -5.06 -2.98
C GLY A 654 -15.47 -4.34 -1.84
N PHE A 655 -16.23 -3.78 -0.89
CA PHE A 655 -15.71 -3.18 0.34
C PHE A 655 -14.96 -4.22 1.21
N LEU A 656 -15.63 -5.31 1.61
CA LEU A 656 -15.01 -6.30 2.51
C LEU A 656 -13.81 -7.03 1.89
N ASN A 657 -13.77 -7.14 0.56
CA ASN A 657 -12.68 -7.82 -0.14
C ASN A 657 -11.60 -6.88 -0.68
N GLY A 658 -11.62 -5.60 -0.30
CA GLY A 658 -10.54 -4.66 -0.64
C GLY A 658 -10.46 -4.31 -2.13
N VAL A 659 -11.59 -4.29 -2.85
CA VAL A 659 -11.66 -3.87 -4.25
C VAL A 659 -11.78 -2.35 -4.37
N ILE A 660 -12.62 -1.71 -3.52
CA ILE A 660 -13.14 -0.36 -3.73
C ILE A 660 -12.68 0.69 -2.72
N MET A 661 -11.66 0.40 -1.90
CA MET A 661 -11.21 1.36 -0.89
C MET A 661 -10.41 2.52 -1.49
N ARG A 662 -10.31 3.61 -0.76
CA ARG A 662 -9.39 4.71 -1.09
C ARG A 662 -7.94 4.19 -1.08
N GLU A 663 -7.08 4.82 -1.87
CA GLU A 663 -5.70 4.36 -2.06
C GLU A 663 -4.88 4.37 -0.76
N ASN A 664 -5.04 5.41 0.05
CA ASN A 664 -4.38 5.52 1.35
C ASN A 664 -4.77 4.40 2.34
N CYS A 665 -5.93 3.76 2.18
CA CYS A 665 -6.39 2.69 3.06
C CYS A 665 -5.59 1.39 2.90
N TYR A 666 -4.99 1.15 1.72
CA TYR A 666 -4.14 -0.02 1.48
C TYR A 666 -2.72 0.12 2.04
N ASN A 667 -2.33 1.35 2.43
CA ASN A 667 -1.06 1.69 3.07
C ASN A 667 -1.31 2.49 4.36
N CYS A 668 -2.39 2.17 5.06
CA CYS A 668 -2.86 2.94 6.20
C CYS A 668 -1.87 2.90 7.37
N ARG A 669 -1.36 4.05 7.75
CA ARG A 669 -0.41 4.22 8.87
C ARG A 669 -1.04 4.00 10.25
N TYR A 670 -2.37 3.92 10.32
CA TYR A 670 -3.12 3.74 11.58
C TYR A 670 -3.48 2.28 11.87
N THR A 671 -3.08 1.34 11.01
CA THR A 671 -3.33 -0.09 11.22
C THR A 671 -2.24 -0.72 12.08
N ARG A 672 -2.24 -0.33 13.34
CA ARG A 672 -1.33 -0.78 14.38
C ARG A 672 -2.05 -0.81 15.74
N SER A 673 -1.44 -1.41 16.76
CA SER A 673 -2.00 -1.47 18.12
C SER A 673 -2.08 -0.09 18.77
N SER A 674 -1.14 0.82 18.53
CA SER A 674 -1.20 2.21 18.99
C SER A 674 -2.28 2.99 18.23
N ARG A 675 -3.05 3.84 18.93
CA ARG A 675 -4.30 4.41 18.47
C ARG A 675 -4.31 5.94 18.51
N ALA A 676 -5.15 6.54 17.65
CA ALA A 676 -5.23 8.00 17.53
C ALA A 676 -6.23 8.64 18.51
N GLY A 677 -7.24 7.92 18.96
CA GLY A 677 -8.29 8.42 19.86
C GLY A 677 -7.96 8.19 21.33
N ASP A 678 -8.65 8.88 22.21
CA ASP A 678 -8.63 8.64 23.66
C ASP A 678 -9.17 7.25 23.99
N LEU A 679 -10.24 6.84 23.28
CA LEU A 679 -10.74 5.48 23.22
C LEU A 679 -10.68 4.93 21.81
N THR A 680 -10.53 3.61 21.69
CA THR A 680 -10.77 2.87 20.43
C THR A 680 -11.84 1.83 20.63
N ILE A 681 -12.80 1.76 19.72
CA ILE A 681 -13.90 0.80 19.78
C ILE A 681 -13.99 -0.03 18.49
N GLY A 682 -14.47 -1.27 18.61
CA GLY A 682 -14.69 -2.15 17.46
C GLY A 682 -15.38 -3.45 17.86
N ASP A 683 -15.59 -4.36 16.91
CA ASP A 683 -16.01 -5.73 17.24
C ASP A 683 -14.85 -6.49 17.87
N PHE A 684 -15.08 -7.27 18.91
CA PHE A 684 -14.06 -8.14 19.51
C PHE A 684 -13.99 -9.47 18.73
N TRP A 685 -13.48 -9.42 17.51
CA TRP A 685 -13.34 -10.63 16.71
C TRP A 685 -12.33 -11.61 17.33
N GLY A 686 -12.63 -12.89 17.20
CA GLY A 686 -11.75 -13.96 17.65
C GLY A 686 -11.68 -14.17 19.15
N ILE A 687 -12.48 -13.43 19.96
CA ILE A 687 -12.55 -13.67 21.39
C ILE A 687 -13.08 -15.09 21.67
N ASP A 688 -12.38 -15.83 22.51
CA ASP A 688 -12.87 -17.14 22.97
C ASP A 688 -13.91 -16.95 24.08
N ARG A 689 -15.18 -17.12 23.73
CA ARG A 689 -16.30 -16.94 24.65
C ARG A 689 -16.26 -17.87 25.86
N LYS A 690 -15.51 -18.98 25.80
CA LYS A 690 -15.36 -19.92 26.94
C LYS A 690 -14.47 -19.34 28.04
N THR A 691 -13.63 -18.36 27.73
CA THR A 691 -12.72 -17.70 28.67
C THR A 691 -13.34 -16.48 29.35
N LEU A 692 -14.57 -16.11 28.96
CA LEU A 692 -15.28 -14.97 29.53
C LEU A 692 -15.83 -15.30 30.93
N LYS A 693 -15.66 -14.36 31.83
CA LYS A 693 -16.19 -14.45 33.21
C LYS A 693 -17.65 -14.04 33.26
N ASN A 694 -18.06 -13.09 32.41
CA ASN A 694 -19.41 -12.59 32.32
C ASN A 694 -20.18 -13.25 31.16
N SER A 695 -21.50 -13.32 31.28
CA SER A 695 -22.37 -13.73 30.17
C SER A 695 -22.64 -12.54 29.25
N TYR A 696 -22.41 -12.73 27.94
CA TYR A 696 -22.66 -11.75 26.93
C TYR A 696 -23.68 -12.30 25.92
N ASP A 697 -24.82 -11.66 25.83
CA ASP A 697 -25.83 -11.99 24.84
C ASP A 697 -25.61 -11.19 23.54
N GLY A 698 -25.30 -11.87 22.44
CA GLY A 698 -25.03 -11.26 21.12
C GLY A 698 -23.60 -10.74 20.95
N ASN A 699 -23.43 -9.58 20.27
CA ASN A 699 -22.13 -9.05 19.88
C ASN A 699 -21.36 -8.40 21.05
N ILE A 700 -20.06 -8.59 21.07
CA ILE A 700 -19.14 -8.03 22.05
C ILE A 700 -18.26 -6.99 21.37
N SER A 701 -18.17 -5.79 21.95
CA SER A 701 -17.22 -4.79 21.55
C SER A 701 -15.88 -4.95 22.26
N VAL A 702 -14.79 -4.70 21.55
CA VAL A 702 -13.51 -4.37 22.16
C VAL A 702 -13.49 -2.87 22.45
N VAL A 703 -13.03 -2.50 23.64
CA VAL A 703 -12.73 -1.11 24.02
C VAL A 703 -11.26 -1.06 24.43
N LEU A 704 -10.46 -0.24 23.70
CA LEU A 704 -9.09 0.07 24.10
C LEU A 704 -9.10 1.47 24.74
N VAL A 705 -8.61 1.57 25.94
CA VAL A 705 -8.42 2.83 26.68
C VAL A 705 -7.01 3.29 26.42
N ASN A 706 -6.82 4.43 25.77
CA ASN A 706 -5.51 4.85 25.24
C ASN A 706 -4.90 6.04 26.00
N THR A 707 -5.70 6.81 26.72
CA THR A 707 -5.27 8.02 27.47
C THR A 707 -6.06 8.20 28.75
N GLU A 708 -5.64 9.13 29.64
CA GLU A 708 -6.41 9.48 30.83
C GLU A 708 -7.82 10.00 30.49
N LYS A 709 -7.98 10.82 29.43
CA LYS A 709 -9.30 11.23 28.92
C LYS A 709 -10.15 10.00 28.51
N GLY A 710 -9.50 8.98 27.95
CA GLY A 710 -10.15 7.72 27.63
C GLY A 710 -10.65 6.98 28.89
N LYS A 711 -9.90 7.01 29.98
CA LYS A 711 -10.35 6.45 31.27
C LYS A 711 -11.58 7.19 31.80
N GLU A 712 -11.59 8.52 31.72
CA GLU A 712 -12.75 9.34 32.11
C GLU A 712 -13.98 8.96 31.26
N LEU A 713 -13.86 8.91 29.92
CA LEU A 713 -14.93 8.52 29.03
C LEU A 713 -15.49 7.12 29.36
N PHE A 714 -14.60 6.16 29.52
CA PHE A 714 -15.01 4.80 29.83
C PHE A 714 -15.65 4.70 31.23
N GLY A 715 -15.11 5.44 32.20
CA GLY A 715 -15.65 5.54 33.55
C GLY A 715 -17.10 6.03 33.58
N MET A 716 -17.44 7.03 32.73
CA MET A 716 -18.81 7.59 32.66
C MET A 716 -19.85 6.53 32.26
N ILE A 717 -19.50 5.59 31.36
CA ILE A 717 -20.45 4.60 30.86
C ILE A 717 -20.32 3.21 31.49
N ARG A 718 -19.27 2.96 32.24
CA ARG A 718 -18.98 1.65 32.84
C ARG A 718 -20.14 1.06 33.64
N PRO A 719 -20.93 1.84 34.44
CA PRO A 719 -22.11 1.33 35.14
C PRO A 719 -23.19 0.77 34.21
N GLU A 720 -23.28 1.27 32.98
CA GLU A 720 -24.27 0.83 31.98
C GLU A 720 -23.81 -0.41 31.19
N LEU A 721 -22.58 -0.91 31.47
CA LEU A 721 -21.98 -2.00 30.71
C LEU A 721 -21.92 -3.32 31.50
N VAL A 722 -21.96 -4.41 30.74
CA VAL A 722 -21.32 -5.68 31.10
C VAL A 722 -19.94 -5.63 30.48
N CYS A 723 -18.90 -5.61 31.30
CA CYS A 723 -17.53 -5.53 30.80
C CYS A 723 -16.55 -6.31 31.67
N GLU A 724 -15.45 -6.76 31.06
CA GLU A 724 -14.31 -7.38 31.74
C GLU A 724 -13.00 -7.02 31.05
N ILE A 725 -11.94 -6.93 31.86
CA ILE A 725 -10.59 -6.65 31.38
C ILE A 725 -10.04 -7.84 30.56
N ARG A 726 -9.37 -7.56 29.47
CA ARG A 726 -8.75 -8.53 28.58
C ARG A 726 -7.32 -8.11 28.21
N GLU A 727 -6.56 -9.04 27.70
CA GLU A 727 -5.23 -8.75 27.17
C GLU A 727 -5.34 -8.05 25.80
N THR A 728 -4.63 -6.94 25.60
CA THR A 728 -4.59 -6.22 24.31
C THR A 728 -4.19 -7.13 23.15
N ARG A 729 -3.32 -8.14 23.41
CA ARG A 729 -2.92 -9.12 22.38
C ARG A 729 -4.09 -9.95 21.83
N GLU A 730 -5.14 -10.19 22.59
CA GLU A 730 -6.35 -10.89 22.12
C GLU A 730 -7.09 -10.04 21.09
N ALA A 731 -7.27 -8.76 21.36
CA ALA A 731 -7.87 -7.80 20.42
C ALA A 731 -7.04 -7.69 19.14
N VAL A 732 -5.71 -7.60 19.28
CA VAL A 732 -4.76 -7.53 18.17
C VAL A 732 -4.78 -8.82 17.35
N ALA A 733 -4.86 -9.99 17.98
CA ALA A 733 -4.93 -11.27 17.27
C ALA A 733 -6.22 -11.43 16.46
N GLY A 734 -7.35 -10.99 17.01
CA GLY A 734 -8.67 -11.10 16.37
C GLY A 734 -8.93 -10.05 15.28
N ASN A 735 -8.32 -8.85 15.39
CA ASN A 735 -8.56 -7.73 14.49
C ASN A 735 -7.35 -7.45 13.59
N PRO A 736 -7.35 -7.92 12.33
CA PRO A 736 -6.23 -7.68 11.40
C PRO A 736 -5.86 -6.20 11.25
N GLN A 737 -6.82 -5.28 11.36
CA GLN A 737 -6.62 -3.84 11.22
C GLN A 737 -5.85 -3.19 12.39
N LEU A 738 -5.62 -3.94 13.46
CA LEU A 738 -4.68 -3.55 14.52
C LEU A 738 -3.23 -3.99 14.24
N ARG A 739 -2.98 -4.62 13.08
CA ARG A 739 -1.67 -5.15 12.67
C ARG A 739 -1.27 -4.77 11.26
N ARG A 740 -2.23 -4.68 10.34
CA ARG A 740 -1.96 -4.44 8.92
C ARG A 740 -3.15 -3.81 8.20
N PRO A 741 -2.90 -3.06 7.11
CA PRO A 741 -3.95 -2.55 6.23
C PRO A 741 -4.76 -3.67 5.57
N SER A 742 -5.94 -3.31 5.07
CA SER A 742 -6.71 -4.19 4.21
C SER A 742 -5.94 -4.54 2.94
N MET A 743 -6.01 -5.81 2.56
CA MET A 743 -5.31 -6.28 1.36
C MET A 743 -5.99 -5.75 0.09
N ARG A 744 -5.18 -5.33 -0.86
CA ARG A 744 -5.66 -4.93 -2.18
C ARG A 744 -6.11 -6.16 -2.97
N HIS A 745 -7.34 -6.14 -3.50
CA HIS A 745 -7.84 -7.19 -4.36
C HIS A 745 -7.20 -7.16 -5.75
N GLY A 746 -6.89 -8.31 -6.33
CA GLY A 746 -6.26 -8.40 -7.66
C GLY A 746 -7.08 -7.79 -8.81
N GLY A 747 -8.41 -7.70 -8.67
CA GLY A 747 -9.30 -7.08 -9.65
C GLY A 747 -9.40 -5.54 -9.58
N ARG A 748 -8.72 -4.90 -8.59
CA ARG A 748 -8.82 -3.45 -8.41
C ARG A 748 -8.35 -2.63 -9.62
N ALA A 749 -7.30 -3.06 -10.30
CA ALA A 749 -6.81 -2.34 -11.49
C ALA A 749 -7.89 -2.30 -12.58
N GLY A 750 -8.56 -3.44 -12.83
CA GLY A 750 -9.70 -3.51 -13.74
C GLY A 750 -10.87 -2.61 -13.31
N PHE A 751 -11.19 -2.61 -12.00
CA PHE A 751 -12.20 -1.70 -11.44
C PHE A 751 -11.87 -0.24 -11.73
N LEU A 752 -10.66 0.23 -11.36
CA LEU A 752 -10.27 1.64 -11.51
C LEU A 752 -10.28 2.08 -12.98
N ARG A 753 -9.74 1.26 -13.88
CA ARG A 753 -9.74 1.59 -15.31
C ARG A 753 -11.15 1.88 -15.81
N VAL A 754 -12.08 0.96 -15.60
CA VAL A 754 -13.46 1.11 -16.10
C VAL A 754 -14.21 2.22 -15.37
N TYR A 755 -13.96 2.42 -14.06
CA TYR A 755 -14.58 3.53 -13.33
C TYR A 755 -14.13 4.89 -13.87
N MET A 756 -12.85 5.08 -14.12
CA MET A 756 -12.29 6.34 -14.66
C MET A 756 -12.76 6.63 -16.08
N GLU A 757 -13.02 5.59 -16.87
CA GLU A 757 -13.56 5.71 -18.23
C GLU A 757 -15.07 6.03 -18.24
N THR A 758 -15.83 5.54 -17.26
CA THR A 758 -17.32 5.53 -17.36
C THR A 758 -18.04 6.24 -16.22
N GLY A 759 -17.40 6.44 -15.06
CA GLY A 759 -18.06 6.89 -13.83
C GLY A 759 -19.10 5.90 -13.26
N ASP A 760 -19.24 4.73 -13.88
CA ASP A 760 -20.27 3.74 -13.56
C ASP A 760 -19.71 2.64 -12.65
N PHE A 761 -20.22 2.61 -11.42
CA PHE A 761 -19.77 1.63 -10.41
C PHE A 761 -20.05 0.18 -10.84
N GLU A 762 -21.23 -0.10 -11.42
CA GLU A 762 -21.63 -1.47 -11.76
C GLU A 762 -20.76 -2.05 -12.89
N LYS A 763 -20.44 -1.24 -13.89
CA LYS A 763 -19.48 -1.64 -14.95
C LYS A 763 -18.08 -1.86 -14.39
N ALA A 764 -17.64 -0.99 -13.50
CA ALA A 764 -16.32 -1.06 -12.89
C ALA A 764 -16.18 -2.29 -11.97
N ILE A 765 -17.16 -2.58 -11.13
CA ILE A 765 -17.11 -3.72 -10.21
C ILE A 765 -17.19 -5.06 -10.95
N ALA A 766 -17.95 -5.12 -12.05
CA ALA A 766 -17.95 -6.28 -12.94
C ALA A 766 -16.56 -6.53 -13.56
N ALA A 767 -15.85 -5.46 -13.98
CA ALA A 767 -14.49 -5.55 -14.50
C ALA A 767 -13.45 -6.03 -13.47
N ALA A 768 -13.76 -5.93 -12.18
CA ALA A 768 -12.94 -6.53 -11.12
C ALA A 768 -13.01 -8.07 -11.09
N GLY A 769 -13.95 -8.70 -11.83
CA GLY A 769 -14.08 -10.15 -11.95
C GLY A 769 -14.56 -10.86 -10.67
N ILE A 770 -15.29 -10.16 -9.80
CA ILE A 770 -15.78 -10.71 -8.51
C ILE A 770 -17.03 -11.60 -8.64
N ASP A 771 -17.75 -11.55 -9.76
CA ASP A 771 -19.03 -12.26 -9.95
C ASP A 771 -18.92 -13.77 -9.69
N LYS A 772 -17.81 -14.39 -10.16
CA LYS A 772 -17.57 -15.82 -9.92
C LYS A 772 -17.39 -16.14 -8.44
N ALA A 773 -16.76 -15.24 -7.70
CA ALA A 773 -16.54 -15.39 -6.27
C ALA A 773 -17.84 -15.21 -5.49
N MET A 774 -18.66 -14.19 -5.83
CA MET A 774 -19.98 -13.95 -5.25
C MET A 774 -20.91 -15.14 -5.49
N LYS A 775 -21.01 -15.65 -6.74
CA LYS A 775 -21.82 -16.84 -7.08
C LYS A 775 -21.39 -18.07 -6.27
N ARG A 776 -20.09 -18.28 -6.05
CA ARG A 776 -19.60 -19.40 -5.22
C ARG A 776 -20.00 -19.24 -3.75
N MET A 777 -20.00 -18.03 -3.22
CA MET A 777 -20.43 -17.74 -1.86
C MET A 777 -21.94 -17.92 -1.70
N GLN A 778 -22.73 -17.45 -2.66
CA GLN A 778 -24.18 -17.68 -2.71
C GLN A 778 -24.48 -19.17 -2.73
N PHE A 779 -23.81 -19.96 -3.58
CA PHE A 779 -23.95 -21.43 -3.57
C PHE A 779 -23.61 -22.02 -2.22
N GLY A 780 -22.53 -21.57 -1.56
CA GLY A 780 -22.14 -22.02 -0.22
C GLY A 780 -23.17 -21.74 0.87
N SER A 781 -24.08 -20.76 0.66
CA SER A 781 -25.16 -20.43 1.59
C SER A 781 -26.43 -21.28 1.38
N THR A 782 -26.56 -21.99 0.24
CA THR A 782 -27.68 -22.89 -0.04
C THR A 782 -27.58 -24.20 0.74
N GLY A 783 -28.66 -24.96 0.86
CA GLY A 783 -28.68 -26.27 1.53
C GLY A 783 -27.59 -27.22 1.02
N PRO A 784 -27.47 -27.48 -0.28
CA PRO A 784 -26.39 -28.28 -0.87
C PRO A 784 -25.01 -27.67 -0.67
N GLY A 785 -24.91 -26.35 -0.75
CA GLY A 785 -23.66 -25.61 -0.55
C GLY A 785 -23.17 -25.66 0.90
N LYS A 786 -24.06 -25.58 1.88
CA LYS A 786 -23.73 -25.74 3.33
C LYS A 786 -23.18 -27.14 3.61
N VAL A 787 -23.76 -28.18 3.03
CA VAL A 787 -23.24 -29.55 3.13
C VAL A 787 -21.85 -29.63 2.50
N TYR A 788 -21.65 -29.07 1.31
CA TYR A 788 -20.33 -29.01 0.66
C TYR A 788 -19.30 -28.29 1.50
N VAL A 789 -19.63 -27.12 2.06
CA VAL A 789 -18.75 -26.33 2.93
C VAL A 789 -18.46 -27.07 4.24
N PHE A 790 -19.49 -27.71 4.83
CA PHE A 790 -19.33 -28.54 6.03
C PHE A 790 -18.41 -29.73 5.78
N LEU A 791 -18.63 -30.49 4.72
CA LEU A 791 -17.79 -31.62 4.33
C LEU A 791 -16.35 -31.17 4.03
N LYS A 792 -16.18 -30.03 3.36
CA LYS A 792 -14.86 -29.45 3.09
C LYS A 792 -14.15 -29.01 4.37
N LYS A 793 -14.86 -28.40 5.34
CA LYS A 793 -14.31 -28.03 6.65
C LYS A 793 -14.01 -29.26 7.51
N ALA A 794 -14.89 -30.26 7.51
CA ALA A 794 -14.67 -31.54 8.19
C ALA A 794 -13.47 -32.31 7.60
N TRP A 795 -13.31 -32.24 6.28
CA TRP A 795 -12.16 -32.83 5.57
C TRP A 795 -10.86 -32.04 5.78
N GLN A 796 -10.94 -30.73 6.04
CA GLN A 796 -9.79 -29.87 6.39
C GLN A 796 -9.35 -29.96 7.87
N ARG A 797 -10.20 -30.55 8.74
CA ARG A 797 -9.90 -30.79 10.16
C ARG A 797 -9.31 -32.17 10.43
N ARG A 798 -9.37 -33.08 9.46
CA ARG A 798 -8.67 -34.37 9.42
C ARG A 798 -7.34 -34.22 8.66
#